data_4d8c564b87c0cf6bb5357e6401199790
#
_entry.id   4d8c564b87c0cf6bb5357e6401199790
#
_cell.length_a   1.000
_cell.length_b   1.000
_cell.length_c   1.000
_cell.angle_alpha   90.00
_cell.angle_beta   90.00
_cell.angle_gamma   90.00
#
_symmetry.space_group_name_H-M   'P 1'
#
loop_
_entity.id
_entity.type
_entity.pdbx_description
1 polymer ?
#
loop_
_entity_poly.entity_id
_entity_poly.type
_entity_poly.pdbx_seq_one_letter_code
_entity_poly.pdbx_strand_id
1 'polypeptide(L)'
;MAIKKIEKRDGSIVDFNKDKITNAILKAMKSVDMVDEKEASNVTTQVVKEVNKANKPIPGVEDIQDIVEEKLMKKLPKVAKEYITYRNQRNIIRNRKSSTMINIKKILSCSNVQNSNANIDEYSFGGRKNESANIIQKEIALNDLIDPEITEAYNEGRLYIHDLSEYTIGEHNCLFADIPRLLGNGFEARNGDVRPASCFSTACQLLAVIFQIQSQCQFGGVADNAIDRHLAPYVRKSFIKHYKNGLHWFGNPGDWDTFTTNHEFNIETASISAEWNVFKAFNRMAYMFAMESLEKEGLQSTQALYHNLNTLESRAGSQVPFTSINFGLDTSFEGKKVTEWCLKASIDGIGKNHSTSIFPISIFVNKKEINDRMYTPNYDLKKLAIKSLTKRIYPNFANGDWISNKADLHPIKFINKEYEAADSNDEVTIRIDFDYMDKLKKKTVEEQTTLEAFIKKVIAHKNAEVITNHKEVTIKFVNQKDRFLITDSNCSNNDYNRRENDHYTRLYYISYTINDDFGNIEKIYITTESAGYDIHKKHISDYSDSAVIHVSYPNPKWNYNPDTEMATMGCRTLIGNDVNGMGYNKLGRGNVTPVTINLPYIGIEHGICLGERDTPDEEGFFKDLNHMLDLATKELLDRYEYICSQSIRAGSFMYYNGTIADSDKALFFGVKESMKHGSQALGYIGLANACYAMYGKYFHQDKKVMEFAKKVIKTIYDRAKENTEKYSLNFSAYSTPSESTCFTLATKLQKKFGKIKNVCDRDYLTNSCHVPVYENISIRDKIEVESNFTWMSTGGCITYIELNSGVINNPRAVEKIINYAMNNERIPYFAINFPIDTCNHCGFSGEIEENCPACGSDDIKRLRRVTGYITTDYRKFNKGKISETNDRVKHTL
;
A
#
# COMPACT_ATOMS: atom_id res chain seq x y z
N MET A 1 57.07 2.12 12.39
CA MET A 1 57.31 3.18 11.36
C MET A 1 57.03 4.55 11.95
N ALA A 2 57.71 5.60 11.49
CA ALA A 2 57.37 6.94 11.95
C ALA A 2 56.07 7.40 11.32
N ILE A 3 55.11 7.87 12.13
CA ILE A 3 53.81 8.34 11.69
C ILE A 3 53.99 9.59 10.85
N LYS A 4 53.43 9.57 9.62
CA LYS A 4 53.46 10.72 8.71
C LYS A 4 52.11 11.42 8.63
N LYS A 5 51.00 10.66 8.80
CA LYS A 5 49.63 11.14 8.68
C LYS A 5 48.77 10.70 9.85
N ILE A 6 47.78 11.47 10.17
CA ILE A 6 46.73 11.16 11.17
C ILE A 6 45.37 11.41 10.61
N GLU A 7 44.40 10.63 11.10
CA GLU A 7 42.99 10.84 10.82
C GLU A 7 42.39 11.79 11.85
N LYS A 8 41.77 12.86 11.38
CA LYS A 8 40.98 13.75 12.24
C LYS A 8 39.62 13.13 12.53
N ARG A 9 38.89 13.72 13.48
CA ARG A 9 37.52 13.32 13.85
C ARG A 9 36.48 13.47 12.75
N ASP A 10 36.76 14.29 11.74
CA ASP A 10 35.90 14.47 10.54
C ASP A 10 36.26 13.49 9.41
N GLY A 11 37.10 12.47 9.70
CA GLY A 11 37.58 11.50 8.71
C GLY A 11 38.69 12.05 7.79
N SER A 12 39.02 13.33 7.85
CA SER A 12 40.05 13.91 7.00
C SER A 12 41.47 13.49 7.44
N ILE A 13 42.27 13.02 6.47
CA ILE A 13 43.64 12.63 6.70
C ILE A 13 44.57 13.82 6.49
N VAL A 14 45.37 14.15 7.51
CA VAL A 14 46.31 15.29 7.49
C VAL A 14 47.67 14.87 7.94
N ASP A 15 48.69 15.68 7.64
CA ASP A 15 50.06 15.46 8.09
C ASP A 15 50.17 15.54 9.63
N PHE A 16 50.93 14.60 10.19
CA PHE A 16 51.15 14.55 11.62
C PHE A 16 52.07 15.69 12.04
N ASN A 17 51.65 16.45 13.06
CA ASN A 17 52.44 17.50 13.65
C ASN A 17 52.54 17.36 15.19
N LYS A 18 53.73 16.99 15.68
CA LYS A 18 54.01 16.77 17.11
C LYS A 18 53.85 18.03 17.95
N ASP A 19 54.09 19.22 17.35
CA ASP A 19 54.03 20.49 18.10
C ASP A 19 52.60 20.77 18.58
N LYS A 20 51.57 20.24 17.89
CA LYS A 20 50.18 20.35 18.37
C LYS A 20 50.00 19.63 19.70
N ILE A 21 50.69 18.51 19.93
CA ILE A 21 50.62 17.75 21.19
C ILE A 21 51.34 18.57 22.27
N THR A 22 52.58 19.03 22.01
CA THR A 22 53.34 19.86 22.94
C THR A 22 52.57 21.11 23.35
N ASN A 23 51.99 21.83 22.37
CA ASN A 23 51.22 23.04 22.65
C ASN A 23 49.93 22.76 23.47
N ALA A 24 49.29 21.57 23.29
CA ALA A 24 48.13 21.22 24.08
C ALA A 24 48.49 20.91 25.52
N ILE A 25 49.63 20.22 25.74
CA ILE A 25 50.21 19.96 27.08
C ILE A 25 50.61 21.28 27.77
N LEU A 26 51.30 22.15 27.09
CA LEU A 26 51.69 23.48 27.61
C LEU A 26 50.50 24.34 28.03
N LYS A 27 49.41 24.29 27.26
CA LYS A 27 48.17 24.96 27.66
C LYS A 27 47.59 24.41 28.96
N ALA A 28 47.61 23.09 29.13
CA ALA A 28 47.15 22.43 30.36
C ALA A 28 48.11 22.73 31.54
N MET A 29 49.42 22.81 31.30
CA MET A 29 50.39 23.19 32.30
C MET A 29 50.21 24.66 32.75
N LYS A 30 49.88 25.54 31.80
CA LYS A 30 49.63 26.95 32.09
C LYS A 30 48.39 27.17 32.99
N SER A 31 47.35 26.35 32.84
CA SER A 31 46.15 26.45 33.68
C SER A 31 46.35 26.04 35.14
N VAL A 32 47.47 25.38 35.46
CA VAL A 32 47.85 24.94 36.82
C VAL A 32 49.14 25.59 37.31
N ASP A 33 49.61 26.65 36.64
CA ASP A 33 50.84 27.40 36.93
C ASP A 33 52.12 26.54 37.01
N MET A 34 52.17 25.45 36.22
CA MET A 34 53.28 24.49 36.19
C MET A 34 53.89 24.43 34.79
N VAL A 35 54.22 25.56 34.20
CA VAL A 35 54.78 25.64 32.85
C VAL A 35 56.20 25.14 32.80
N ASP A 36 56.44 24.00 32.12
CA ASP A 36 57.79 23.48 31.84
C ASP A 36 57.85 22.99 30.39
N GLU A 37 58.50 23.74 29.52
CA GLU A 37 58.59 23.40 28.08
C GLU A 37 59.41 22.14 27.81
N LYS A 38 60.43 21.87 28.63
CA LYS A 38 61.24 20.66 28.49
C LYS A 38 60.46 19.43 28.85
N GLU A 39 59.65 19.50 29.92
CA GLU A 39 58.81 18.35 30.33
C GLU A 39 57.66 18.15 29.38
N ALA A 40 57.07 19.22 28.87
CA ALA A 40 56.03 19.10 27.82
C ALA A 40 56.56 18.42 26.55
N SER A 41 57.77 18.78 26.13
CA SER A 41 58.46 18.16 24.98
C SER A 41 58.83 16.71 25.25
N ASN A 42 59.26 16.40 26.48
CA ASN A 42 59.58 15.04 26.92
C ASN A 42 58.34 14.12 26.90
N VAL A 43 57.21 14.58 27.42
CA VAL A 43 55.94 13.84 27.37
C VAL A 43 55.52 13.65 25.93
N THR A 44 55.59 14.67 25.10
CA THR A 44 55.27 14.58 23.66
C THR A 44 56.14 13.51 22.97
N THR A 45 57.41 13.45 23.26
CA THR A 45 58.34 12.47 22.69
C THR A 45 57.93 11.05 23.08
N GLN A 46 57.52 10.85 24.35
CA GLN A 46 57.02 9.54 24.83
C GLN A 46 55.69 9.15 24.17
N VAL A 47 54.78 10.10 23.98
CA VAL A 47 53.52 9.89 23.27
C VAL A 47 53.81 9.43 21.84
N VAL A 48 54.63 10.18 21.11
CA VAL A 48 54.99 9.80 19.72
C VAL A 48 55.67 8.43 19.64
N LYS A 49 56.50 8.07 20.62
CA LYS A 49 57.12 6.76 20.69
C LYS A 49 56.11 5.66 20.87
N GLU A 50 55.10 5.86 21.73
CA GLU A 50 54.06 4.90 22.01
C GLU A 50 53.10 4.72 20.80
N VAL A 51 52.69 5.83 20.17
CA VAL A 51 51.85 5.81 18.94
C VAL A 51 52.59 5.08 17.80
N ASN A 52 53.93 5.28 17.68
CA ASN A 52 54.74 4.56 16.70
C ASN A 52 54.85 3.06 17.00
N LYS A 53 54.83 2.66 18.29
CA LYS A 53 54.82 1.23 18.69
C LYS A 53 53.49 0.52 18.35
N ALA A 54 52.38 1.23 18.42
CA ALA A 54 51.07 0.68 18.10
C ALA A 54 50.94 0.27 16.62
N ASN A 55 51.90 0.62 15.79
CA ASN A 55 52.06 0.20 14.38
C ASN A 55 50.78 0.39 13.49
N LYS A 56 49.93 1.36 13.87
CA LYS A 56 48.72 1.73 13.09
C LYS A 56 49.20 2.70 12.00
N PRO A 57 48.95 2.39 10.71
CA PRO A 57 49.47 3.23 9.60
C PRO A 57 48.96 4.67 9.64
N ILE A 58 47.74 4.90 10.04
CA ILE A 58 47.11 6.19 10.21
C ILE A 58 46.34 6.17 11.55
N PRO A 59 46.93 6.63 12.67
CA PRO A 59 46.24 6.69 13.95
C PRO A 59 45.23 7.82 13.99
N GLY A 60 44.09 7.61 14.68
CA GLY A 60 43.13 8.67 14.94
C GLY A 60 43.63 9.71 15.96
N VAL A 61 43.11 10.93 15.86
CA VAL A 61 43.42 11.98 16.87
C VAL A 61 43.02 11.53 18.28
N GLU A 62 41.95 10.77 18.46
CA GLU A 62 41.53 10.27 19.77
C GLU A 62 42.53 9.27 20.33
N ASP A 63 43.04 8.33 19.53
CA ASP A 63 44.08 7.38 19.95
C ASP A 63 45.31 8.12 20.53
N ILE A 64 45.70 9.21 19.88
CA ILE A 64 46.83 10.05 20.34
C ILE A 64 46.50 10.74 21.66
N GLN A 65 45.29 11.30 21.78
CA GLN A 65 44.86 12.00 22.99
C GLN A 65 44.77 11.09 24.20
N ASP A 66 44.31 9.85 24.03
CA ASP A 66 44.24 8.86 25.09
C ASP A 66 45.65 8.52 25.61
N ILE A 67 46.61 8.37 24.70
CA ILE A 67 48.02 8.17 25.09
C ILE A 67 48.60 9.38 25.81
N VAL A 68 48.25 10.62 25.38
CA VAL A 68 48.64 11.85 26.08
C VAL A 68 48.12 11.84 27.51
N GLU A 69 46.85 11.53 27.71
CA GLU A 69 46.22 11.46 29.02
C GLU A 69 46.90 10.39 29.90
N GLU A 70 47.18 9.21 29.38
CA GLU A 70 47.85 8.14 30.11
C GLU A 70 49.27 8.57 30.58
N LYS A 71 50.04 9.20 29.70
CA LYS A 71 51.38 9.65 30.04
C LYS A 71 51.39 10.81 31.03
N LEU A 72 50.44 11.76 30.87
CA LEU A 72 50.25 12.86 31.82
C LEU A 72 49.77 12.37 33.19
N MET A 73 48.83 11.42 33.25
CA MET A 73 48.34 10.84 34.49
C MET A 73 49.49 10.18 35.30
N LYS A 74 50.42 9.47 34.62
CA LYS A 74 51.57 8.86 35.23
C LYS A 74 52.61 9.83 35.73
N LYS A 75 52.83 10.97 35.06
CA LYS A 75 53.92 11.87 35.35
C LYS A 75 53.53 13.17 36.05
N LEU A 76 52.38 13.75 35.57
CA LEU A 76 51.90 15.08 35.96
C LEU A 76 50.41 15.03 36.25
N PRO A 77 49.94 14.35 37.30
CA PRO A 77 48.52 14.14 37.54
C PRO A 77 47.68 15.41 37.60
N LYS A 78 48.21 16.51 38.11
CA LYS A 78 47.49 17.80 38.13
C LYS A 78 47.28 18.37 36.73
N VAL A 79 48.29 18.30 35.86
CA VAL A 79 48.22 18.72 34.45
C VAL A 79 47.29 17.79 33.67
N ALA A 80 47.36 16.49 33.93
CA ALA A 80 46.46 15.50 33.33
C ALA A 80 44.98 15.82 33.60
N LYS A 81 44.65 16.16 34.85
CA LYS A 81 43.28 16.55 35.22
C LYS A 81 42.78 17.73 34.40
N GLU A 82 43.59 18.77 34.24
CA GLU A 82 43.18 19.93 33.43
C GLU A 82 43.13 19.63 31.92
N TYR A 83 44.06 18.80 31.43
CA TYR A 83 44.02 18.34 30.04
C TYR A 83 42.72 17.58 29.73
N ILE A 84 42.34 16.64 30.58
CA ILE A 84 41.10 15.85 30.48
C ILE A 84 39.88 16.76 30.59
N THR A 85 39.89 17.68 31.58
CA THR A 85 38.80 18.65 31.76
C THR A 85 38.62 19.53 30.52
N TYR A 86 39.73 20.04 29.97
CA TYR A 86 39.69 20.86 28.75
C TYR A 86 39.20 20.03 27.53
N ARG A 87 39.70 18.78 27.38
CA ARG A 87 39.23 17.88 26.32
C ARG A 87 37.71 17.64 26.41
N ASN A 88 37.21 17.33 27.61
CA ASN A 88 35.79 17.15 27.86
C ASN A 88 34.96 18.40 27.57
N GLN A 89 35.41 19.57 28.01
CA GLN A 89 34.74 20.84 27.69
C GLN A 89 34.70 21.10 26.18
N ARG A 90 35.79 20.83 25.47
CA ARG A 90 35.83 20.94 24.01
C ARG A 90 34.92 19.94 23.32
N ASN A 91 34.82 18.74 23.82
CA ASN A 91 33.87 17.71 23.31
C ASN A 91 32.42 18.15 23.55
N ILE A 92 32.09 18.67 24.73
CA ILE A 92 30.77 19.23 25.03
C ILE A 92 30.45 20.40 24.08
N ILE A 93 31.39 21.32 23.84
CA ILE A 93 31.18 22.45 22.93
C ILE A 93 30.97 21.96 21.48
N ARG A 94 31.71 20.94 21.04
CA ARG A 94 31.55 20.36 19.69
C ARG A 94 30.24 19.65 19.57
N ASN A 95 29.85 18.82 20.55
CA ASN A 95 28.55 18.12 20.56
C ASN A 95 27.41 19.15 20.54
N ARG A 96 27.50 20.25 21.25
CA ARG A 96 26.55 21.37 21.19
C ARG A 96 26.48 22.04 19.83
N LYS A 97 27.54 21.94 19.01
CA LYS A 97 27.66 22.49 17.65
C LYS A 97 27.56 21.42 16.56
N SER A 98 27.24 20.17 16.91
CA SER A 98 27.00 19.14 15.89
C SER A 98 25.81 19.52 15.02
N SER A 99 25.77 19.05 13.78
CA SER A 99 24.64 19.25 12.85
C SER A 99 23.34 18.77 13.45
N THR A 100 23.36 17.62 14.09
CA THR A 100 22.24 17.02 14.80
C THR A 100 21.69 17.94 15.87
N MET A 101 22.56 18.46 16.76
CA MET A 101 22.14 19.34 17.85
C MET A 101 21.66 20.71 17.35
N ILE A 102 22.22 21.21 16.25
CA ILE A 102 21.75 22.43 15.60
C ILE A 102 20.36 22.25 15.03
N ASN A 103 20.11 21.11 14.36
CA ASN A 103 18.82 20.79 13.78
C ASN A 103 17.74 20.60 14.86
N ILE A 104 18.05 19.87 15.94
CA ILE A 104 17.15 19.73 17.09
C ILE A 104 16.78 21.11 17.67
N LYS A 105 17.76 22.02 17.85
CA LYS A 105 17.49 23.36 18.37
C LYS A 105 16.61 24.18 17.45
N LYS A 106 16.77 24.06 16.13
CA LYS A 106 15.90 24.74 15.15
C LYS A 106 14.44 24.24 15.27
N ILE A 107 14.23 22.94 15.43
CA ILE A 107 12.90 22.37 15.65
C ILE A 107 12.31 22.88 16.96
N LEU A 108 13.06 22.78 18.06
CA LEU A 108 12.58 23.21 19.38
C LEU A 108 12.24 24.70 19.44
N SER A 109 12.94 25.54 18.68
CA SER A 109 12.69 26.98 18.59
C SER A 109 11.69 27.37 17.51
N CYS A 110 11.13 26.41 16.76
CA CYS A 110 10.25 26.66 15.61
C CYS A 110 10.87 27.59 14.54
N SER A 111 12.19 27.66 14.46
CA SER A 111 12.88 28.61 13.56
C SER A 111 13.08 28.09 12.14
N ASN A 112 12.84 26.80 11.91
CA ASN A 112 12.88 26.20 10.59
C ASN A 112 12.01 24.93 10.57
N VAL A 113 10.73 25.11 10.40
CA VAL A 113 9.77 24.00 10.28
C VAL A 113 9.66 23.66 8.81
N GLN A 114 10.21 22.51 8.43
CA GLN A 114 9.95 21.91 7.12
C GLN A 114 8.95 20.80 7.33
N ASN A 115 7.71 21.03 6.92
CA ASN A 115 6.65 20.02 6.94
C ASN A 115 7.05 18.81 6.07
N SER A 116 7.69 17.83 6.67
CA SER A 116 7.98 16.56 6.00
C SER A 116 6.70 15.74 5.81
N ASN A 117 5.76 15.87 6.73
CA ASN A 117 4.46 15.22 6.71
C ASN A 117 3.35 16.22 7.04
N ALA A 118 2.42 16.42 6.10
CA ALA A 118 1.31 17.37 6.25
C ALA A 118 0.32 17.03 7.39
N ASN A 119 0.40 15.80 7.94
CA ASN A 119 -0.44 15.37 9.07
C ASN A 119 0.17 15.68 10.43
N ILE A 120 1.44 16.10 10.50
CA ILE A 120 2.11 16.47 11.74
C ILE A 120 1.91 17.95 11.98
N ASP A 121 1.48 18.33 13.18
CA ASP A 121 1.63 19.71 13.64
C ASP A 121 3.01 19.90 14.27
N GLU A 122 3.98 20.30 13.46
CA GLU A 122 5.38 20.50 13.87
C GLU A 122 5.55 21.67 14.88
N TYR A 123 4.54 22.53 15.02
CA TYR A 123 4.55 23.58 16.03
C TYR A 123 4.02 23.11 17.40
N SER A 124 3.27 22.02 17.43
CA SER A 124 2.74 21.46 18.67
C SER A 124 3.83 20.95 19.59
N PHE A 125 3.53 20.82 20.88
CA PHE A 125 4.46 20.19 21.84
C PHE A 125 4.81 18.76 21.44
N GLY A 126 3.80 17.97 21.03
CA GLY A 126 3.97 16.60 20.56
C GLY A 126 4.80 16.51 19.29
N GLY A 127 4.51 17.34 18.29
CA GLY A 127 5.24 17.38 17.04
C GLY A 127 6.72 17.71 17.22
N ARG A 128 7.04 18.77 17.98
CA ARG A 128 8.45 19.15 18.25
C ARG A 128 9.23 18.07 19.01
N LYS A 129 8.56 17.43 19.98
CA LYS A 129 9.17 16.32 20.73
C LYS A 129 9.47 15.14 19.80
N ASN A 130 8.51 14.75 18.98
CA ASN A 130 8.62 13.63 18.03
C ASN A 130 9.71 13.91 16.97
N GLU A 131 9.69 15.08 16.34
CA GLU A 131 10.69 15.45 15.32
C GLU A 131 12.11 15.52 15.87
N SER A 132 12.26 15.95 17.13
CA SER A 132 13.55 15.94 17.80
C SER A 132 14.07 14.51 18.05
N ALA A 133 13.17 13.57 18.39
CA ALA A 133 13.51 12.15 18.53
C ALA A 133 13.87 11.54 17.17
N ASN A 134 13.09 11.84 16.13
CA ASN A 134 13.30 11.34 14.77
C ASN A 134 14.72 11.64 14.23
N ILE A 135 15.28 12.81 14.54
CA ILE A 135 16.66 13.15 14.14
C ILE A 135 17.67 12.20 14.79
N ILE A 136 17.51 11.93 16.08
CA ILE A 136 18.41 11.03 16.82
C ILE A 136 18.30 9.60 16.30
N GLN A 137 17.07 9.12 16.10
CA GLN A 137 16.80 7.77 15.60
C GLN A 137 17.40 7.54 14.20
N LYS A 138 17.30 8.52 13.30
CA LYS A 138 17.92 8.47 11.97
C LYS A 138 19.44 8.39 12.03
N GLU A 139 20.05 9.14 12.92
CA GLU A 139 21.51 9.09 13.12
C GLU A 139 21.95 7.71 13.62
N ILE A 140 21.22 7.13 14.59
CA ILE A 140 21.51 5.78 15.10
C ILE A 140 21.32 4.75 13.98
N ALA A 141 20.21 4.80 13.22
CA ALA A 141 19.98 3.86 12.14
C ALA A 141 21.12 3.87 11.12
N LEU A 142 21.52 5.05 10.66
CA LEU A 142 22.57 5.21 9.64
C LEU A 142 23.97 4.83 10.11
N ASN A 143 24.29 5.06 11.40
CA ASN A 143 25.65 4.86 11.89
C ASN A 143 25.86 3.47 12.51
N ASP A 144 24.81 2.87 13.11
CA ASP A 144 24.97 1.70 13.96
C ASP A 144 24.25 0.45 13.42
N LEU A 145 23.18 0.60 12.61
CA LEU A 145 22.33 -0.51 12.20
C LEU A 145 22.44 -0.87 10.71
N ILE A 146 22.56 0.16 9.86
CA ILE A 146 22.53 -0.02 8.40
C ILE A 146 23.95 -0.26 7.89
N ASP A 147 24.06 -1.17 6.92
CA ASP A 147 25.33 -1.45 6.24
C ASP A 147 25.97 -0.15 5.70
N PRO A 148 27.30 0.04 5.87
CA PRO A 148 28.00 1.24 5.44
C PRO A 148 27.84 1.55 3.94
N GLU A 149 27.79 0.56 3.07
CA GLU A 149 27.60 0.75 1.63
C GLU A 149 26.20 1.27 1.31
N ILE A 150 25.19 0.74 2.00
CA ILE A 150 23.80 1.20 1.89
C ILE A 150 23.66 2.62 2.44
N THR A 151 24.32 2.90 3.57
CA THR A 151 24.39 4.25 4.17
C THR A 151 25.04 5.25 3.21
N GLU A 152 26.11 4.88 2.53
CA GLU A 152 26.75 5.72 1.52
C GLU A 152 25.80 5.99 0.35
N ALA A 153 25.17 4.95 -0.22
CA ALA A 153 24.20 5.07 -1.29
C ALA A 153 22.98 5.94 -0.91
N TYR A 154 22.50 5.82 0.34
CA TYR A 154 21.47 6.70 0.89
C TYR A 154 21.94 8.15 0.98
N ASN A 155 23.13 8.39 1.52
CA ASN A 155 23.71 9.73 1.70
C ASN A 155 23.96 10.42 0.35
N GLU A 156 24.42 9.68 -0.66
CA GLU A 156 24.61 10.17 -2.02
C GLU A 156 23.27 10.42 -2.75
N GLY A 157 22.19 9.76 -2.32
CA GLY A 157 20.87 9.85 -2.95
C GLY A 157 20.69 8.89 -4.12
N ARG A 158 21.44 7.81 -4.16
CA ARG A 158 21.25 6.70 -5.13
C ARG A 158 19.99 5.88 -4.79
N LEU A 159 19.74 5.70 -3.50
CA LEU A 159 18.54 5.08 -2.96
C LEU A 159 17.96 5.89 -1.80
N TYR A 160 16.74 5.58 -1.42
CA TYR A 160 16.03 6.19 -0.31
C TYR A 160 15.40 5.12 0.58
N ILE A 161 15.76 5.12 1.86
CA ILE A 161 15.17 4.26 2.88
C ILE A 161 14.02 5.02 3.51
N HIS A 162 12.80 4.49 3.39
CA HIS A 162 11.61 5.13 3.93
C HIS A 162 11.52 5.01 5.44
N ASP A 163 10.97 6.05 6.07
CA ASP A 163 10.67 6.09 7.51
C ASP A 163 11.86 5.60 8.35
N LEU A 164 13.02 6.19 8.06
CA LEU A 164 14.30 5.82 8.67
C LEU A 164 14.32 6.06 10.18
N SER A 165 13.50 7.01 10.70
CA SER A 165 13.31 7.21 12.13
C SER A 165 12.70 6.00 12.83
N GLU A 166 11.80 5.29 12.15
CA GLU A 166 11.10 4.13 12.70
C GLU A 166 11.90 2.82 12.60
N TYR A 167 13.06 2.87 11.93
CA TYR A 167 13.96 1.74 11.81
C TYR A 167 14.42 1.23 13.18
N THR A 168 14.92 2.14 14.03
CA THR A 168 15.44 1.80 15.37
C THR A 168 14.37 1.27 16.32
N ILE A 169 13.09 1.55 16.04
CA ILE A 169 11.96 1.07 16.84
C ILE A 169 11.49 -0.30 16.36
N GLY A 170 11.75 -0.64 15.09
CA GLY A 170 11.34 -1.89 14.47
C GLY A 170 9.85 -1.94 14.13
N GLU A 171 9.27 -0.80 13.79
CA GLU A 171 7.91 -0.73 13.27
C GLU A 171 7.84 -1.14 11.81
N HIS A 172 6.70 -1.76 11.42
CA HIS A 172 6.37 -2.06 10.03
C HIS A 172 5.52 -0.95 9.41
N ASN A 173 5.34 -0.98 8.08
CA ASN A 173 4.63 0.06 7.35
C ASN A 173 3.10 -0.02 7.52
N CYS A 174 2.40 -0.66 6.60
CA CYS A 174 0.93 -0.65 6.53
C CYS A 174 0.33 -2.01 6.86
N LEU A 175 -0.96 -2.03 7.28
CA LEU A 175 -1.67 -3.26 7.61
C LEU A 175 -3.14 -3.18 7.21
N PHE A 176 -3.68 -4.24 6.59
CA PHE A 176 -5.10 -4.56 6.61
C PHE A 176 -5.42 -5.25 7.93
N ALA A 177 -6.03 -4.54 8.85
CA ALA A 177 -6.39 -5.11 10.15
C ALA A 177 -7.49 -6.16 10.02
N ASP A 178 -7.44 -7.22 10.81
CA ASP A 178 -8.51 -8.22 10.87
C ASP A 178 -9.73 -7.66 11.64
N ILE A 179 -10.48 -6.80 10.95
CA ILE A 179 -11.65 -6.12 11.52
C ILE A 179 -12.77 -7.09 11.89
N PRO A 180 -13.11 -8.11 11.06
CA PRO A 180 -14.13 -9.08 11.43
C PRO A 180 -13.85 -9.79 12.76
N ARG A 181 -12.61 -10.20 12.99
CA ARG A 181 -12.19 -10.84 14.23
C ARG A 181 -12.38 -9.94 15.44
N LEU A 182 -11.92 -8.70 15.34
CA LEU A 182 -12.00 -7.74 16.45
C LEU A 182 -13.43 -7.32 16.79
N LEU A 183 -14.25 -7.03 15.79
CA LEU A 183 -15.64 -6.65 16.01
C LEU A 183 -16.50 -7.83 16.47
N GLY A 184 -16.17 -9.06 16.02
CA GLY A 184 -16.91 -10.27 16.35
C GLY A 184 -16.58 -10.84 17.73
N ASN A 185 -15.32 -10.76 18.15
CA ASN A 185 -14.84 -11.35 19.40
C ASN A 185 -14.68 -10.33 20.53
N GLY A 186 -14.61 -9.03 20.18
CA GLY A 186 -14.10 -8.00 21.09
C GLY A 186 -12.57 -8.02 21.13
N PHE A 187 -11.99 -7.16 21.94
CA PHE A 187 -10.54 -7.02 22.07
C PHE A 187 -10.14 -6.43 23.42
N GLU A 188 -8.91 -6.69 23.83
CA GLU A 188 -8.33 -6.07 25.01
C GLU A 188 -7.67 -4.74 24.66
N ALA A 189 -7.97 -3.71 25.43
CA ALA A 189 -7.30 -2.43 25.40
C ALA A 189 -6.69 -2.16 26.79
N ARG A 190 -5.74 -1.26 26.87
CA ARG A 190 -4.80 -1.03 27.98
C ARG A 190 -5.37 -1.20 29.41
N ASN A 191 -6.57 -0.70 29.69
CA ASN A 191 -7.17 -0.70 31.03
C ASN A 191 -8.50 -1.44 31.08
N GLY A 192 -8.86 -2.18 30.05
CA GLY A 192 -10.10 -2.94 30.02
C GLY A 192 -10.30 -3.68 28.70
N ASP A 193 -11.26 -4.58 28.72
CA ASP A 193 -11.73 -5.30 27.57
C ASP A 193 -12.91 -4.61 26.88
N VAL A 194 -13.02 -4.82 25.59
CA VAL A 194 -14.09 -4.31 24.75
C VAL A 194 -14.92 -5.48 24.24
N ARG A 195 -16.22 -5.45 24.53
CA ARG A 195 -17.13 -6.49 24.09
C ARG A 195 -17.36 -6.49 22.59
N PRO A 196 -17.77 -7.64 22.01
CA PRO A 196 -18.20 -7.72 20.62
C PRO A 196 -19.26 -6.64 20.28
N ALA A 197 -19.22 -6.13 19.05
CA ALA A 197 -20.20 -5.17 18.58
C ALA A 197 -21.60 -5.79 18.50
N SER A 198 -22.58 -5.10 19.08
CA SER A 198 -23.98 -5.58 19.13
C SER A 198 -24.89 -4.93 18.11
N CYS A 199 -24.49 -3.81 17.50
CA CYS A 199 -25.25 -3.06 16.51
C CYS A 199 -24.31 -2.23 15.63
N PHE A 200 -24.81 -1.62 14.58
CA PHE A 200 -24.02 -0.85 13.62
C PHE A 200 -23.34 0.37 14.26
N SER A 201 -24.03 1.10 15.11
CA SER A 201 -23.43 2.26 15.79
C SER A 201 -22.25 1.87 16.68
N THR A 202 -22.37 0.76 17.41
CA THR A 202 -21.26 0.23 18.21
C THR A 202 -20.12 -0.25 17.32
N ALA A 203 -20.41 -0.93 16.21
CA ALA A 203 -19.38 -1.37 15.27
C ALA A 203 -18.58 -0.20 14.67
N CYS A 204 -19.23 0.88 14.26
CA CYS A 204 -18.56 2.09 13.76
C CYS A 204 -17.70 2.75 14.85
N GLN A 205 -18.18 2.80 16.09
CA GLN A 205 -17.41 3.35 17.20
C GLN A 205 -16.18 2.49 17.50
N LEU A 206 -16.34 1.17 17.57
CA LEU A 206 -15.22 0.25 17.82
C LEU A 206 -14.21 0.26 16.67
N LEU A 207 -14.68 0.37 15.43
CA LEU A 207 -13.80 0.50 14.27
C LEU A 207 -12.91 1.75 14.38
N ALA A 208 -13.46 2.89 14.83
CA ALA A 208 -12.66 4.09 15.08
C ALA A 208 -11.59 3.83 16.15
N VAL A 209 -11.94 3.16 17.24
CA VAL A 209 -11.01 2.80 18.33
C VAL A 209 -9.92 1.85 17.82
N ILE A 210 -10.30 0.82 17.05
CA ILE A 210 -9.35 -0.13 16.44
C ILE A 210 -8.33 0.60 15.56
N PHE A 211 -8.81 1.46 14.67
CA PHE A 211 -7.93 2.24 13.80
C PHE A 211 -6.97 3.14 14.58
N GLN A 212 -7.46 3.78 15.64
CA GLN A 212 -6.66 4.65 16.48
C GLN A 212 -5.57 3.89 17.25
N ILE A 213 -5.91 2.75 17.84
CA ILE A 213 -4.93 1.96 18.61
C ILE A 213 -3.95 1.26 17.66
N GLN A 214 -4.45 0.64 16.60
CA GLN A 214 -3.59 -0.05 15.62
C GLN A 214 -2.60 0.91 14.95
N SER A 215 -3.01 2.15 14.69
CA SER A 215 -2.12 3.15 14.09
C SER A 215 -0.90 3.54 14.96
N GLN A 216 -0.89 3.14 16.22
CA GLN A 216 0.26 3.29 17.12
C GLN A 216 1.23 2.10 17.07
N CYS A 217 0.90 1.04 16.35
CA CYS A 217 1.71 -0.16 16.21
C CYS A 217 2.46 -0.22 14.86
N GLN A 218 2.37 0.84 14.06
CA GLN A 218 2.93 0.89 12.72
C GLN A 218 3.14 2.33 12.25
N PHE A 219 4.12 2.55 11.36
CA PHE A 219 4.36 3.91 10.85
C PHE A 219 3.50 4.29 9.64
N GLY A 220 2.95 3.31 8.91
CA GLY A 220 2.08 3.54 7.77
C GLY A 220 0.59 3.53 8.10
N GLY A 221 -0.22 3.26 7.09
CA GLY A 221 -1.67 3.30 7.19
C GLY A 221 -2.31 2.01 7.72
N VAL A 222 -3.38 2.16 8.46
CA VAL A 222 -4.30 1.07 8.82
C VAL A 222 -5.45 1.05 7.83
N ALA A 223 -5.80 -0.12 7.31
CA ALA A 223 -6.82 -0.25 6.29
C ALA A 223 -7.86 -1.32 6.62
N ASP A 224 -9.07 -1.10 6.12
CA ASP A 224 -10.09 -2.14 5.97
C ASP A 224 -10.24 -2.46 4.47
N ASN A 225 -10.10 -3.74 4.12
CA ASN A 225 -10.14 -4.17 2.72
C ASN A 225 -11.56 -4.32 2.16
N ALA A 226 -12.59 -4.41 2.99
CA ALA A 226 -13.98 -4.62 2.57
C ALA A 226 -14.97 -4.16 3.66
N ILE A 227 -14.95 -2.87 4.00
CA ILE A 227 -15.77 -2.34 5.12
C ILE A 227 -17.26 -2.59 4.94
N ASP A 228 -17.77 -2.56 3.70
CA ASP A 228 -19.17 -2.88 3.38
C ASP A 228 -19.53 -4.30 3.80
N ARG A 229 -18.63 -5.24 3.59
CA ARG A 229 -18.79 -6.64 4.00
C ARG A 229 -18.62 -6.82 5.51
N HIS A 230 -17.60 -6.19 6.08
CA HIS A 230 -17.26 -6.38 7.49
C HIS A 230 -18.30 -5.78 8.44
N LEU A 231 -18.96 -4.70 8.01
CA LEU A 231 -20.01 -4.05 8.80
C LEU A 231 -21.43 -4.56 8.48
N ALA A 232 -21.63 -5.28 7.39
CA ALA A 232 -22.93 -5.84 6.98
C ALA A 232 -23.64 -6.64 8.09
N PRO A 233 -22.97 -7.53 8.85
CA PRO A 233 -23.62 -8.26 9.94
C PRO A 233 -24.22 -7.35 11.01
N TYR A 234 -23.62 -6.18 11.24
CA TYR A 234 -24.08 -5.23 12.26
C TYR A 234 -25.24 -4.38 11.78
N VAL A 235 -25.37 -4.15 10.47
CA VAL A 235 -26.55 -3.58 9.86
C VAL A 235 -27.75 -4.48 10.12
N ARG A 236 -27.60 -5.79 9.91
CA ARG A 236 -28.62 -6.80 10.20
C ARG A 236 -28.99 -6.82 11.68
N LYS A 237 -28.02 -6.80 12.58
CA LYS A 237 -28.27 -6.73 14.03
C LYS A 237 -29.05 -5.47 14.42
N SER A 238 -28.71 -4.32 13.84
CA SER A 238 -29.46 -3.07 14.06
C SER A 238 -30.86 -3.13 13.51
N PHE A 239 -31.06 -3.66 12.30
CA PHE A 239 -32.40 -3.86 11.75
C PHE A 239 -33.27 -4.72 12.70
N ILE A 240 -32.79 -5.87 13.14
CA ILE A 240 -33.49 -6.77 14.05
C ILE A 240 -33.85 -6.04 15.35
N LYS A 241 -32.93 -5.29 15.93
CA LYS A 241 -33.13 -4.47 17.14
C LYS A 241 -34.27 -3.47 16.92
N HIS A 242 -34.24 -2.73 15.82
CA HIS A 242 -35.25 -1.73 15.51
C HIS A 242 -36.60 -2.37 15.15
N TYR A 243 -36.60 -3.52 14.48
CA TYR A 243 -37.83 -4.24 14.19
C TYR A 243 -38.53 -4.74 15.48
N LYS A 244 -37.76 -5.30 16.42
CA LYS A 244 -38.26 -5.66 17.74
C LYS A 244 -38.84 -4.46 18.48
N ASN A 245 -38.17 -3.33 18.44
CA ASN A 245 -38.69 -2.09 19.02
C ASN A 245 -39.98 -1.63 18.32
N GLY A 246 -40.06 -1.77 17.00
CA GLY A 246 -41.26 -1.49 16.21
C GLY A 246 -42.42 -2.40 16.61
N LEU A 247 -42.19 -3.70 16.81
CA LEU A 247 -43.20 -4.66 17.27
C LEU A 247 -43.72 -4.32 18.66
N HIS A 248 -42.87 -3.78 19.53
CA HIS A 248 -43.32 -3.32 20.85
C HIS A 248 -44.37 -2.19 20.74
N TRP A 249 -44.24 -1.31 19.75
CA TRP A 249 -45.16 -0.19 19.56
C TRP A 249 -46.35 -0.51 18.65
N PHE A 250 -46.18 -1.35 17.65
CA PHE A 250 -47.17 -1.58 16.60
C PHE A 250 -47.64 -3.03 16.50
N GLY A 251 -47.03 -3.96 17.24
CA GLY A 251 -47.40 -5.38 17.26
C GLY A 251 -48.28 -5.76 18.46
N ASN A 252 -48.64 -7.05 18.49
CA ASN A 252 -49.30 -7.60 19.64
C ASN A 252 -48.32 -8.06 20.72
N PRO A 253 -48.68 -8.08 22.01
CA PRO A 253 -47.84 -8.66 23.04
C PRO A 253 -47.45 -10.10 22.70
N GLY A 254 -46.16 -10.42 22.69
CA GLY A 254 -45.60 -11.73 22.38
C GLY A 254 -45.13 -11.90 20.95
N ASP A 255 -45.48 -11.03 19.98
CA ASP A 255 -44.98 -11.11 18.57
C ASP A 255 -43.46 -11.03 18.52
N TRP A 256 -42.83 -10.24 19.39
CA TRP A 256 -41.39 -10.08 19.44
C TRP A 256 -40.63 -11.27 20.04
N ASP A 257 -41.30 -12.07 20.91
CA ASP A 257 -40.71 -13.28 21.49
C ASP A 257 -40.66 -14.41 20.48
N THR A 258 -41.58 -14.39 19.50
CA THR A 258 -41.62 -15.37 18.39
C THR A 258 -40.68 -15.02 17.25
N PHE A 259 -40.16 -13.76 17.21
CA PHE A 259 -39.21 -13.33 16.21
C PHE A 259 -37.82 -13.83 16.58
N THR A 260 -37.48 -15.03 16.09
CA THR A 260 -36.18 -15.63 16.36
C THR A 260 -35.14 -15.14 15.36
N THR A 261 -33.94 -14.88 15.88
CA THR A 261 -32.81 -14.35 15.10
C THR A 261 -32.11 -15.38 14.21
N ASN A 262 -32.61 -16.65 14.20
CA ASN A 262 -31.91 -17.79 13.61
C ASN A 262 -32.26 -18.08 12.16
N HIS A 263 -33.10 -17.26 11.53
CA HIS A 263 -33.47 -17.45 10.14
C HIS A 263 -32.79 -16.43 9.24
N GLU A 264 -32.14 -16.92 8.19
CA GLU A 264 -31.67 -16.08 7.10
C GLU A 264 -32.89 -15.55 6.34
N PHE A 265 -33.05 -14.24 6.31
CA PHE A 265 -34.07 -13.56 5.52
C PHE A 265 -33.47 -12.32 4.85
N ASN A 266 -34.00 -12.00 3.69
CA ASN A 266 -33.61 -10.80 2.96
C ASN A 266 -34.42 -9.61 3.48
N ILE A 267 -33.76 -8.62 4.09
CA ILE A 267 -34.41 -7.43 4.66
C ILE A 267 -35.16 -6.64 3.59
N GLU A 268 -34.57 -6.50 2.38
CA GLU A 268 -35.13 -5.69 1.30
C GLU A 268 -36.45 -6.27 0.76
N THR A 269 -36.49 -7.60 0.60
CA THR A 269 -37.67 -8.30 0.07
C THR A 269 -38.61 -8.81 1.14
N ALA A 270 -38.30 -8.62 2.38
CA ALA A 270 -39.01 -9.15 3.53
C ALA A 270 -40.50 -8.80 3.54
N SER A 271 -40.90 -7.63 3.05
CA SER A 271 -42.28 -7.19 2.95
C SER A 271 -43.09 -7.90 1.86
N ILE A 272 -42.43 -8.64 0.96
CA ILE A 272 -43.01 -9.22 -0.25
C ILE A 272 -42.92 -10.76 -0.22
N SER A 273 -41.96 -11.32 0.54
CA SER A 273 -41.67 -12.76 0.48
C SER A 273 -42.55 -13.57 1.41
N ALA A 274 -42.84 -14.79 0.96
CA ALA A 274 -43.54 -15.80 1.76
C ALA A 274 -42.73 -16.23 3.00
N GLU A 275 -41.45 -15.94 3.08
CA GLU A 275 -40.55 -16.23 4.19
C GLU A 275 -41.01 -15.53 5.48
N TRP A 276 -41.56 -14.31 5.36
CA TRP A 276 -42.14 -13.63 6.51
C TRP A 276 -43.46 -14.23 6.99
N ASN A 277 -44.15 -15.03 6.18
CA ASN A 277 -45.31 -15.77 6.63
C ASN A 277 -44.97 -16.91 7.62
N VAL A 278 -43.69 -17.34 7.63
CA VAL A 278 -43.18 -18.30 8.63
C VAL A 278 -43.16 -17.66 10.05
N PHE A 279 -43.03 -16.35 10.13
CA PHE A 279 -43.02 -15.64 11.41
C PHE A 279 -44.42 -15.31 11.94
N LYS A 280 -45.50 -15.74 11.29
CA LYS A 280 -46.93 -15.48 11.66
C LYS A 280 -47.25 -14.02 12.04
N ALA A 281 -46.33 -13.08 11.94
CA ALA A 281 -46.39 -11.74 12.51
C ALA A 281 -45.57 -10.70 11.74
N PHE A 282 -45.53 -10.73 10.41
CA PHE A 282 -44.97 -9.59 9.68
C PHE A 282 -45.82 -8.34 9.96
N ASN A 283 -45.25 -7.37 10.66
CA ASN A 283 -45.92 -6.12 10.92
C ASN A 283 -45.29 -5.01 10.03
N ARG A 284 -46.05 -4.53 9.05
CA ARG A 284 -45.61 -3.50 8.11
C ARG A 284 -45.17 -2.21 8.81
N MET A 285 -45.88 -1.79 9.85
CA MET A 285 -45.55 -0.56 10.59
C MET A 285 -44.24 -0.72 11.35
N ALA A 286 -44.02 -1.86 11.99
CA ALA A 286 -42.75 -2.20 12.64
C ALA A 286 -41.59 -2.26 11.63
N TYR A 287 -41.83 -2.80 10.43
CA TYR A 287 -40.85 -2.82 9.35
C TYR A 287 -40.48 -1.41 8.88
N MET A 288 -41.46 -0.55 8.63
CA MET A 288 -41.23 0.83 8.24
C MET A 288 -40.47 1.62 9.32
N PHE A 289 -40.86 1.44 10.58
CA PHE A 289 -40.14 2.01 11.72
C PHE A 289 -38.70 1.52 11.79
N ALA A 290 -38.47 0.24 11.58
CA ALA A 290 -37.14 -0.36 11.58
C ALA A 290 -36.25 0.22 10.46
N MET A 291 -36.78 0.33 9.26
CA MET A 291 -36.07 0.87 8.12
C MET A 291 -35.69 2.34 8.30
N GLU A 292 -36.62 3.17 8.79
CA GLU A 292 -36.36 4.57 9.07
C GLU A 292 -35.30 4.74 10.19
N SER A 293 -35.44 3.98 11.27
CA SER A 293 -34.51 4.00 12.39
C SER A 293 -33.12 3.51 11.99
N LEU A 294 -33.05 2.48 11.16
CA LEU A 294 -31.81 1.94 10.61
C LEU A 294 -31.09 2.96 9.72
N GLU A 295 -31.82 3.65 8.84
CA GLU A 295 -31.22 4.66 7.97
C GLU A 295 -30.63 5.82 8.78
N LYS A 296 -31.34 6.26 9.82
CA LYS A 296 -30.89 7.31 10.75
C LYS A 296 -29.66 6.86 11.55
N GLU A 297 -29.69 5.67 12.14
CA GLU A 297 -28.55 5.10 12.88
C GLU A 297 -27.33 4.95 11.96
N GLY A 298 -27.52 4.38 10.76
CA GLY A 298 -26.46 4.12 9.81
C GLY A 298 -25.72 5.38 9.38
N LEU A 299 -26.45 6.37 8.92
CA LEU A 299 -25.84 7.62 8.46
C LEU A 299 -25.13 8.36 9.60
N GLN A 300 -25.79 8.49 10.77
CA GLN A 300 -25.21 9.18 11.92
C GLN A 300 -23.96 8.49 12.45
N SER A 301 -23.96 7.16 12.51
CA SER A 301 -22.80 6.40 13.00
C SER A 301 -21.62 6.47 12.04
N THR A 302 -21.88 6.45 10.73
CA THR A 302 -20.82 6.61 9.72
C THR A 302 -20.24 8.03 9.74
N GLN A 303 -21.09 9.06 9.89
CA GLN A 303 -20.60 10.44 10.07
C GLN A 303 -19.73 10.57 11.34
N ALA A 304 -20.12 9.93 12.45
CA ALA A 304 -19.33 9.91 13.68
C ALA A 304 -17.97 9.22 13.48
N LEU A 305 -17.92 8.12 12.71
CA LEU A 305 -16.67 7.46 12.35
C LEU A 305 -15.73 8.42 11.59
N TYR A 306 -16.24 9.10 10.56
CA TYR A 306 -15.45 10.07 9.77
C TYR A 306 -14.97 11.23 10.68
N HIS A 307 -15.80 11.74 11.57
CA HIS A 307 -15.40 12.78 12.52
C HIS A 307 -14.26 12.32 13.42
N ASN A 308 -14.37 11.14 14.02
CA ASN A 308 -13.36 10.60 14.93
C ASN A 308 -12.00 10.43 14.23
N LEU A 309 -11.99 9.93 13.00
CA LEU A 309 -10.75 9.69 12.25
C LEU A 309 -10.06 11.00 11.79
N ASN A 310 -10.74 12.13 11.83
CA ASN A 310 -10.18 13.44 11.44
C ASN A 310 -9.89 14.38 12.62
N THR A 311 -10.31 14.03 13.84
CA THR A 311 -10.23 14.94 14.97
C THR A 311 -9.46 14.38 16.17
N LEU A 312 -9.31 13.06 16.27
CA LEU A 312 -8.61 12.44 17.38
C LEU A 312 -7.16 12.14 17.00
N GLU A 313 -6.25 12.90 17.58
CA GLU A 313 -4.80 12.71 17.44
C GLU A 313 -4.35 11.51 18.26
N SER A 314 -4.27 10.34 17.65
CA SER A 314 -3.93 9.07 18.31
C SER A 314 -2.49 8.61 18.08
N ARG A 315 -1.75 9.25 17.18
CA ARG A 315 -0.36 8.88 16.85
C ARG A 315 0.65 9.86 17.46
N ALA A 316 1.90 9.39 17.58
CA ALA A 316 3.02 10.23 18.00
C ALA A 316 3.13 11.49 17.13
N GLY A 317 3.50 12.61 17.74
CA GLY A 317 3.63 13.89 17.03
C GLY A 317 2.33 14.62 16.74
N SER A 318 1.26 14.33 17.50
CA SER A 318 -0.08 14.92 17.34
C SER A 318 -0.68 14.65 15.97
N GLN A 319 -0.50 13.44 15.46
CA GLN A 319 -1.07 13.00 14.18
C GLN A 319 -2.43 12.31 14.37
N VAL A 320 -3.33 12.54 13.43
CA VAL A 320 -4.54 11.73 13.28
C VAL A 320 -4.16 10.38 12.64
N PRO A 321 -4.95 9.30 12.87
CA PRO A 321 -4.65 7.99 12.31
C PRO A 321 -4.74 8.02 10.78
N PHE A 322 -3.70 7.52 10.11
CA PHE A 322 -3.69 7.36 8.66
C PHE A 322 -4.51 6.13 8.27
N THR A 323 -5.72 6.34 7.77
CA THR A 323 -6.69 5.26 7.56
C THR A 323 -7.21 5.21 6.14
N SER A 324 -7.56 4.00 5.67
CA SER A 324 -8.25 3.79 4.40
C SER A 324 -9.31 2.70 4.50
N ILE A 325 -10.37 2.84 3.69
CA ILE A 325 -11.48 1.90 3.62
C ILE A 325 -11.80 1.57 2.16
N ASN A 326 -11.99 0.30 1.86
CA ASN A 326 -12.38 -0.20 0.55
C ASN A 326 -13.83 -0.68 0.61
N PHE A 327 -14.63 -0.39 -0.42
CA PHE A 327 -16.04 -0.76 -0.49
C PHE A 327 -16.56 -0.76 -1.94
N GLY A 328 -17.78 -1.25 -2.16
CA GLY A 328 -18.48 -1.21 -3.44
C GLY A 328 -18.77 -2.57 -4.05
N LEU A 329 -18.27 -3.66 -3.47
CA LEU A 329 -18.44 -5.01 -4.01
C LEU A 329 -19.54 -5.83 -3.35
N ASP A 330 -19.89 -5.56 -2.10
CA ASP A 330 -20.96 -6.32 -1.45
C ASP A 330 -22.33 -6.01 -2.06
N THR A 331 -22.97 -7.05 -2.60
CA THR A 331 -24.27 -6.96 -3.26
C THR A 331 -25.45 -7.23 -2.33
N SER A 332 -25.19 -7.61 -1.06
CA SER A 332 -26.24 -7.76 -0.06
C SER A 332 -26.91 -6.42 0.26
N PHE A 333 -28.14 -6.44 0.73
CA PHE A 333 -28.81 -5.24 1.20
C PHE A 333 -27.96 -4.48 2.24
N GLU A 334 -27.45 -5.22 3.22
CA GLU A 334 -26.68 -4.72 4.32
C GLU A 334 -25.38 -4.04 3.86
N GLY A 335 -24.61 -4.70 2.99
CA GLY A 335 -23.35 -4.15 2.47
C GLY A 335 -23.56 -2.94 1.57
N LYS A 336 -24.62 -2.96 0.74
CA LYS A 336 -25.04 -1.80 -0.04
C LYS A 336 -25.35 -0.60 0.85
N LYS A 337 -26.02 -0.80 1.98
CA LYS A 337 -26.32 0.26 2.95
C LYS A 337 -25.05 0.84 3.56
N VAL A 338 -24.07 0.02 3.92
CA VAL A 338 -22.78 0.51 4.42
C VAL A 338 -22.09 1.39 3.38
N THR A 339 -21.98 0.90 2.13
CA THR A 339 -21.40 1.69 1.02
C THR A 339 -22.16 3.01 0.81
N GLU A 340 -23.49 2.97 0.83
CA GLU A 340 -24.35 4.15 0.68
C GLU A 340 -24.09 5.19 1.78
N TRP A 341 -24.03 4.76 3.04
CA TRP A 341 -23.78 5.65 4.18
C TRP A 341 -22.36 6.22 4.17
N CYS A 342 -21.35 5.42 3.80
CA CYS A 342 -19.98 5.93 3.62
C CYS A 342 -19.94 7.06 2.57
N LEU A 343 -20.59 6.87 1.44
CA LEU A 343 -20.65 7.86 0.37
C LEU A 343 -21.46 9.09 0.76
N LYS A 344 -22.60 8.92 1.45
CA LYS A 344 -23.43 10.03 1.97
C LYS A 344 -22.67 10.83 3.01
N ALA A 345 -22.00 10.17 3.97
CA ALA A 345 -21.18 10.84 4.97
C ALA A 345 -20.03 11.64 4.34
N SER A 346 -19.37 11.07 3.32
CA SER A 346 -18.36 11.80 2.53
C SER A 346 -18.97 13.04 1.84
N ILE A 347 -20.12 12.91 1.19
CA ILE A 347 -20.82 14.02 0.52
C ILE A 347 -21.18 15.14 1.50
N ASP A 348 -21.69 14.78 2.67
CA ASP A 348 -22.07 15.76 3.70
C ASP A 348 -20.84 16.48 4.26
N GLY A 349 -19.71 15.80 4.34
CA GLY A 349 -18.46 16.34 4.88
C GLY A 349 -18.49 16.45 6.41
N ILE A 350 -17.41 16.99 6.97
CA ILE A 350 -17.20 17.06 8.43
C ILE A 350 -17.33 18.49 8.96
N GLY A 351 -17.79 18.56 10.20
CA GLY A 351 -17.93 19.83 10.94
C GLY A 351 -19.00 20.77 10.41
N LYS A 352 -19.15 21.91 11.04
CA LYS A 352 -20.17 22.91 10.69
C LYS A 352 -20.03 23.53 9.30
N ASN A 353 -18.82 23.47 8.74
CA ASN A 353 -18.52 24.02 7.43
C ASN A 353 -18.59 22.95 6.32
N HIS A 354 -19.02 21.74 6.64
CA HIS A 354 -19.10 20.64 5.68
C HIS A 354 -17.79 20.41 4.90
N SER A 355 -16.66 20.48 5.59
CA SER A 355 -15.33 20.34 4.98
C SER A 355 -15.11 18.91 4.48
N THR A 356 -14.28 18.76 3.44
CA THR A 356 -13.88 17.43 2.98
C THR A 356 -13.10 16.70 4.06
N SER A 357 -13.49 15.46 4.38
CA SER A 357 -12.74 14.59 5.27
C SER A 357 -11.42 14.18 4.61
N ILE A 358 -10.32 14.21 5.36
CA ILE A 358 -9.03 13.72 4.88
C ILE A 358 -8.97 12.21 5.04
N PHE A 359 -9.44 11.71 6.17
CA PHE A 359 -9.54 10.30 6.51
C PHE A 359 -10.98 9.87 6.79
N PRO A 360 -11.31 8.59 6.55
CA PRO A 360 -10.48 7.60 5.86
C PRO A 360 -10.33 7.91 4.37
N ILE A 361 -9.19 7.54 3.78
CA ILE A 361 -9.07 7.50 2.31
C ILE A 361 -10.12 6.51 1.82
N SER A 362 -11.12 7.01 1.12
CA SER A 362 -12.23 6.21 0.62
C SER A 362 -11.91 5.66 -0.77
N ILE A 363 -12.10 4.35 -0.96
CA ILE A 363 -11.74 3.63 -2.17
C ILE A 363 -12.95 2.83 -2.64
N PHE A 364 -13.47 3.19 -3.81
CA PHE A 364 -14.55 2.45 -4.45
C PHE A 364 -13.95 1.41 -5.41
N VAL A 365 -14.18 0.14 -5.13
CA VAL A 365 -13.69 -0.95 -5.98
C VAL A 365 -14.66 -1.14 -7.15
N ASN A 366 -14.20 -0.82 -8.35
CA ASN A 366 -14.96 -1.04 -9.57
C ASN A 366 -14.67 -2.44 -10.11
N LYS A 367 -15.72 -3.22 -10.33
CA LYS A 367 -15.58 -4.58 -10.85
C LYS A 367 -16.67 -4.87 -11.88
N LYS A 368 -16.27 -5.56 -12.95
CA LYS A 368 -17.19 -6.02 -14.01
C LYS A 368 -18.31 -6.85 -13.40
N GLU A 369 -19.51 -6.67 -13.92
CA GLU A 369 -20.73 -7.35 -13.52
C GLU A 369 -21.27 -7.05 -12.10
N ILE A 370 -20.52 -6.26 -11.31
CA ILE A 370 -20.98 -5.83 -9.98
C ILE A 370 -21.43 -4.38 -9.99
N ASN A 371 -20.60 -3.46 -10.54
CA ASN A 371 -20.91 -2.03 -10.52
C ASN A 371 -20.39 -1.28 -11.76
N ASP A 372 -19.91 -1.98 -12.78
CA ASP A 372 -19.27 -1.39 -13.95
C ASP A 372 -20.25 -0.65 -14.87
N ARG A 373 -21.47 -1.14 -15.02
CA ARG A 373 -22.44 -0.66 -16.01
C ARG A 373 -23.89 -0.70 -15.50
N MET A 374 -24.79 -0.03 -16.22
CA MET A 374 -26.22 -0.06 -15.96
C MET A 374 -26.74 -1.50 -15.89
N TYR A 375 -27.66 -1.76 -14.97
CA TYR A 375 -28.25 -3.06 -14.64
C TYR A 375 -27.37 -4.01 -13.83
N THR A 376 -26.14 -3.64 -13.48
CA THR A 376 -25.37 -4.41 -12.50
C THR A 376 -25.81 -4.07 -11.06
N PRO A 377 -25.66 -5.00 -10.11
CA PRO A 377 -26.27 -4.89 -8.76
C PRO A 377 -25.93 -3.60 -8.00
N ASN A 378 -24.72 -3.08 -8.15
CA ASN A 378 -24.21 -1.93 -7.39
C ASN A 378 -23.94 -0.69 -8.27
N TYR A 379 -24.50 -0.62 -9.47
CA TYR A 379 -24.30 0.53 -10.36
C TYR A 379 -24.79 1.86 -9.77
N ASP A 380 -25.89 1.84 -9.02
CA ASP A 380 -26.39 3.04 -8.35
C ASP A 380 -25.43 3.56 -7.29
N LEU A 381 -24.73 2.67 -6.61
CA LEU A 381 -23.65 3.04 -5.68
C LEU A 381 -22.46 3.66 -6.40
N LYS A 382 -22.12 3.18 -7.61
CA LYS A 382 -21.11 3.84 -8.46
C LYS A 382 -21.51 5.25 -8.85
N LYS A 383 -22.77 5.48 -9.23
CA LYS A 383 -23.27 6.85 -9.49
C LYS A 383 -23.14 7.74 -8.26
N LEU A 384 -23.46 7.20 -7.08
CA LEU A 384 -23.29 7.92 -5.82
C LEU A 384 -21.81 8.19 -5.51
N ALA A 385 -20.92 7.24 -5.80
CA ALA A 385 -19.47 7.40 -5.67
C ALA A 385 -18.94 8.52 -6.58
N ILE A 386 -19.41 8.58 -7.83
CA ILE A 386 -19.06 9.67 -8.75
C ILE A 386 -19.58 11.02 -8.23
N LYS A 387 -20.80 11.05 -7.69
CA LYS A 387 -21.35 12.27 -7.06
C LYS A 387 -20.50 12.70 -5.84
N SER A 388 -20.03 11.75 -5.02
CA SER A 388 -19.12 12.05 -3.92
C SER A 388 -17.78 12.57 -4.44
N LEU A 389 -17.17 11.90 -5.42
CA LEU A 389 -15.92 12.31 -6.04
C LEU A 389 -15.99 13.76 -6.55
N THR A 390 -17.01 14.10 -7.34
CA THR A 390 -17.15 15.44 -7.91
C THR A 390 -17.33 16.52 -6.85
N LYS A 391 -17.81 16.18 -5.66
CA LYS A 391 -18.01 17.14 -4.55
C LYS A 391 -16.84 17.17 -3.57
N ARG A 392 -16.14 16.03 -3.36
CA ARG A 392 -15.22 15.84 -2.25
C ARG A 392 -13.85 15.28 -2.65
N ILE A 393 -13.57 15.08 -3.94
CA ILE A 393 -12.33 14.45 -4.44
C ILE A 393 -12.16 12.96 -4.01
N TYR A 394 -13.09 12.43 -3.27
CA TYR A 394 -13.20 11.02 -2.84
C TYR A 394 -14.55 10.44 -3.26
N PRO A 395 -14.63 9.11 -3.51
CA PRO A 395 -13.58 8.10 -3.39
C PRO A 395 -12.62 8.08 -4.59
N ASN A 396 -11.45 7.47 -4.40
CA ASN A 396 -10.64 6.97 -5.50
C ASN A 396 -11.25 5.67 -6.03
N PHE A 397 -10.82 5.22 -7.22
CA PHE A 397 -11.32 3.99 -7.84
C PHE A 397 -10.23 2.94 -7.93
N ALA A 398 -10.48 1.76 -7.35
CA ALA A 398 -9.63 0.59 -7.52
C ALA A 398 -10.25 -0.35 -8.57
N ASN A 399 -9.41 -1.01 -9.35
CA ASN A 399 -9.85 -1.90 -10.41
C ASN A 399 -9.90 -3.35 -9.90
N GLY A 400 -11.09 -3.85 -9.60
CA GLY A 400 -11.32 -5.23 -9.19
C GLY A 400 -10.95 -6.28 -10.25
N ASP A 401 -10.78 -5.83 -11.50
CA ASP A 401 -10.38 -6.67 -12.63
C ASP A 401 -8.92 -6.47 -13.02
N TRP A 402 -8.10 -5.86 -12.17
CA TRP A 402 -6.68 -5.63 -12.44
C TRP A 402 -5.93 -6.92 -12.73
N ILE A 403 -5.19 -6.91 -13.86
CA ILE A 403 -4.52 -8.10 -14.39
C ILE A 403 -3.50 -8.70 -13.41
N SER A 404 -2.80 -7.87 -12.63
CA SER A 404 -1.78 -8.36 -11.71
C SER A 404 -2.34 -8.87 -10.38
N ASN A 405 -3.57 -8.50 -10.00
CA ASN A 405 -4.30 -9.21 -8.95
C ASN A 405 -4.74 -10.60 -9.39
N LYS A 406 -4.74 -10.82 -10.70
CA LYS A 406 -4.99 -12.08 -11.38
C LYS A 406 -3.72 -12.61 -12.08
N ALA A 407 -2.56 -12.02 -11.88
CA ALA A 407 -1.38 -12.24 -12.72
C ALA A 407 -0.72 -13.58 -12.46
N ASP A 408 -0.97 -14.12 -11.28
CA ASP A 408 -0.66 -15.50 -11.01
C ASP A 408 -1.80 -16.42 -11.46
N LEU A 409 -2.89 -15.80 -11.86
CA LEU A 409 -4.13 -16.32 -12.38
C LEU A 409 -4.27 -15.78 -13.81
N HIS A 410 -3.44 -16.21 -14.74
CA HIS A 410 -3.76 -15.95 -16.14
C HIS A 410 -5.11 -16.61 -16.43
N PRO A 411 -6.18 -15.83 -16.58
CA PRO A 411 -7.44 -16.44 -16.93
C PRO A 411 -7.23 -17.11 -18.26
N ILE A 412 -7.46 -18.38 -18.29
CA ILE A 412 -7.76 -19.03 -19.55
C ILE A 412 -8.99 -18.30 -20.07
N LYS A 413 -8.83 -17.41 -21.01
CA LYS A 413 -9.96 -16.88 -21.75
C LYS A 413 -10.45 -17.99 -22.66
N PHE A 414 -11.29 -18.82 -22.13
CA PHE A 414 -12.07 -19.69 -22.97
C PHE A 414 -13.13 -18.81 -23.64
N ILE A 415 -13.12 -18.85 -24.95
CA ILE A 415 -14.21 -18.26 -25.71
C ILE A 415 -15.40 -19.20 -25.52
N ASN A 416 -16.48 -18.70 -24.96
CA ASN A 416 -17.73 -19.42 -24.80
C ASN A 416 -18.05 -20.17 -26.08
N LYS A 417 -18.27 -21.49 -25.98
CA LYS A 417 -18.88 -22.25 -27.04
C LYS A 417 -20.18 -22.84 -26.52
N GLU A 418 -21.23 -22.54 -27.22
CA GLU A 418 -22.50 -23.22 -27.02
C GLU A 418 -22.30 -24.70 -27.35
N TYR A 419 -22.76 -25.53 -26.46
CA TYR A 419 -22.72 -26.96 -26.57
C TYR A 419 -24.12 -27.42 -26.97
N GLU A 420 -24.23 -27.97 -28.15
CA GLU A 420 -25.41 -28.73 -28.54
C GLU A 420 -25.23 -30.19 -28.10
N ALA A 421 -26.08 -30.67 -27.22
CA ALA A 421 -26.13 -32.07 -26.86
C ALA A 421 -26.63 -32.85 -28.09
N ALA A 422 -25.71 -33.46 -28.81
CA ALA A 422 -26.07 -34.46 -29.79
C ALA A 422 -26.30 -35.80 -29.09
N ASP A 423 -27.30 -36.50 -29.52
CA ASP A 423 -27.66 -37.82 -29.02
C ASP A 423 -26.42 -38.71 -28.81
N SER A 424 -26.25 -39.20 -27.61
CA SER A 424 -25.36 -40.28 -27.16
C SER A 424 -23.84 -40.15 -27.22
N ASN A 425 -23.24 -39.20 -27.87
CA ASN A 425 -21.78 -38.97 -27.90
C ASN A 425 -21.48 -37.53 -27.52
N ASP A 426 -21.43 -37.28 -26.24
CA ASP A 426 -21.17 -35.94 -25.72
C ASP A 426 -19.73 -35.48 -25.93
N GLU A 427 -19.58 -34.55 -26.85
CA GLU A 427 -18.33 -33.92 -27.22
C GLU A 427 -18.33 -32.49 -26.74
N VAL A 428 -17.34 -32.15 -25.88
CA VAL A 428 -17.15 -30.79 -25.39
C VAL A 428 -15.93 -30.22 -26.06
N THR A 429 -16.11 -29.22 -26.91
CA THR A 429 -14.99 -28.51 -27.53
C THR A 429 -14.73 -27.20 -26.83
N ILE A 430 -13.52 -27.01 -26.33
CA ILE A 430 -13.06 -25.82 -25.63
C ILE A 430 -12.09 -25.10 -26.52
N ARG A 431 -12.36 -23.85 -26.83
CA ARG A 431 -11.39 -22.97 -27.51
C ARG A 431 -10.49 -22.33 -26.49
N ILE A 432 -9.18 -22.48 -26.67
CA ILE A 432 -8.17 -21.95 -25.76
C ILE A 432 -7.49 -20.76 -26.45
N ASP A 433 -7.31 -19.69 -25.71
CA ASP A 433 -6.58 -18.53 -26.20
C ASP A 433 -5.15 -18.92 -26.61
N PHE A 434 -4.64 -18.31 -27.64
CA PHE A 434 -3.34 -18.65 -28.24
C PHE A 434 -2.18 -18.59 -27.24
N ASP A 435 -2.14 -17.55 -26.42
CA ASP A 435 -1.09 -17.35 -25.41
C ASP A 435 -1.12 -18.44 -24.33
N TYR A 436 -2.31 -18.96 -24.06
CA TYR A 436 -2.48 -20.00 -23.07
C TYR A 436 -2.18 -21.39 -23.63
N MET A 437 -2.54 -21.66 -24.86
CA MET A 437 -2.16 -22.88 -25.54
C MET A 437 -0.63 -23.06 -25.58
N ASP A 438 0.12 -21.97 -25.80
CA ASP A 438 1.58 -22.00 -25.77
C ASP A 438 2.15 -22.29 -24.38
N LYS A 439 1.53 -21.78 -23.32
CA LYS A 439 1.88 -22.11 -21.92
C LYS A 439 1.60 -23.55 -21.59
N LEU A 440 0.45 -24.09 -21.99
CA LEU A 440 0.13 -25.51 -21.85
C LEU A 440 1.13 -26.39 -22.58
N LYS A 441 1.56 -26.00 -23.80
CA LYS A 441 2.59 -26.72 -24.56
C LYS A 441 3.93 -26.69 -23.86
N LYS A 442 4.36 -25.56 -23.33
CA LYS A 442 5.60 -25.47 -22.54
C LYS A 442 5.54 -26.39 -21.33
N LYS A 443 4.42 -26.41 -20.60
CA LYS A 443 4.24 -27.27 -19.44
C LYS A 443 4.30 -28.74 -19.81
N THR A 444 3.70 -29.15 -20.92
CA THR A 444 3.77 -30.54 -21.39
C THR A 444 5.18 -30.96 -21.79
N VAL A 445 5.99 -30.04 -22.31
CA VAL A 445 7.42 -30.28 -22.58
C VAL A 445 8.20 -30.47 -21.28
N GLU A 446 7.95 -29.63 -20.28
CA GLU A 446 8.56 -29.76 -18.94
C GLU A 446 8.21 -31.09 -18.28
N GLU A 447 6.96 -31.53 -18.36
CA GLU A 447 6.51 -32.81 -17.80
C GLU A 447 6.80 -34.02 -18.69
N GLN A 448 7.45 -33.86 -19.83
CA GLN A 448 7.75 -34.91 -20.80
C GLN A 448 6.53 -35.74 -21.21
N THR A 449 5.42 -35.07 -21.46
CA THR A 449 4.14 -35.68 -21.79
C THR A 449 3.53 -35.02 -23.04
N THR A 450 2.50 -35.64 -23.62
CA THR A 450 1.72 -34.99 -24.69
C THR A 450 0.64 -34.08 -24.08
N LEU A 451 0.17 -33.10 -24.85
CA LEU A 451 -0.89 -32.20 -24.41
C LEU A 451 -2.18 -32.98 -24.07
N GLU A 452 -2.51 -33.99 -24.85
CA GLU A 452 -3.66 -34.85 -24.61
C GLU A 452 -3.50 -35.64 -23.31
N ALA A 453 -2.33 -36.24 -23.08
CA ALA A 453 -2.04 -37.01 -21.87
C ALA A 453 -2.02 -36.12 -20.64
N PHE A 454 -1.49 -34.90 -20.76
CA PHE A 454 -1.50 -33.88 -19.71
C PHE A 454 -2.92 -33.49 -19.35
N ILE A 455 -3.76 -33.15 -20.32
CA ILE A 455 -5.18 -32.81 -20.12
C ILE A 455 -5.96 -33.97 -19.53
N LYS A 456 -5.74 -35.21 -20.01
CA LYS A 456 -6.32 -36.43 -19.41
C LYS A 456 -5.97 -36.61 -17.94
N LYS A 457 -4.70 -36.35 -17.60
CA LYS A 457 -4.21 -36.42 -16.21
C LYS A 457 -4.89 -35.38 -15.34
N VAL A 458 -5.02 -34.17 -15.89
CA VAL A 458 -5.65 -33.05 -15.22
C VAL A 458 -7.14 -33.25 -15.01
N ILE A 459 -7.85 -33.75 -16.03
CA ILE A 459 -9.28 -34.05 -15.95
C ILE A 459 -9.54 -35.21 -14.95
N ALA A 460 -8.49 -36.00 -14.60
CA ALA A 460 -8.59 -37.19 -13.76
C ALA A 460 -9.65 -38.20 -14.22
N HIS A 461 -10.05 -38.17 -15.49
CA HIS A 461 -11.10 -39.00 -16.07
C HIS A 461 -10.52 -40.05 -17.01
N LYS A 462 -10.55 -41.32 -16.56
CA LYS A 462 -9.88 -42.41 -17.28
C LYS A 462 -10.54 -42.72 -18.66
N ASN A 463 -11.78 -42.35 -18.85
CA ASN A 463 -12.55 -42.69 -20.03
C ASN A 463 -12.85 -41.51 -20.95
N ALA A 464 -12.20 -40.37 -20.78
CA ALA A 464 -12.33 -39.25 -21.67
C ALA A 464 -11.33 -39.34 -22.82
N GLU A 465 -11.81 -39.19 -24.04
CA GLU A 465 -10.96 -38.98 -25.21
C GLU A 465 -10.68 -37.47 -25.34
N VAL A 466 -9.41 -37.08 -25.38
CA VAL A 466 -8.98 -35.70 -25.51
C VAL A 466 -8.33 -35.53 -26.86
N ILE A 467 -8.88 -34.64 -27.67
CA ILE A 467 -8.39 -34.32 -29.00
C ILE A 467 -7.94 -32.85 -28.97
N THR A 468 -6.71 -32.58 -29.34
CA THR A 468 -6.18 -31.21 -29.35
C THR A 468 -5.82 -30.78 -30.76
N ASN A 469 -6.16 -29.56 -31.09
CA ASN A 469 -5.61 -28.87 -32.25
C ASN A 469 -4.94 -27.55 -31.81
N HIS A 470 -4.48 -26.71 -32.73
CA HIS A 470 -3.72 -25.49 -32.42
C HIS A 470 -4.49 -24.47 -31.55
N LYS A 471 -5.82 -24.56 -31.45
CA LYS A 471 -6.66 -23.56 -30.75
C LYS A 471 -7.79 -24.19 -29.94
N GLU A 472 -8.00 -25.47 -30.01
CA GLU A 472 -9.16 -26.13 -29.44
C GLU A 472 -8.75 -27.43 -28.74
N VAL A 473 -9.35 -27.65 -27.61
CA VAL A 473 -9.29 -28.93 -26.88
C VAL A 473 -10.71 -29.51 -26.89
N THR A 474 -10.88 -30.66 -27.51
CA THR A 474 -12.12 -31.40 -27.53
C THR A 474 -12.04 -32.56 -26.53
N ILE A 475 -12.96 -32.62 -25.59
CA ILE A 475 -13.07 -33.67 -24.60
C ILE A 475 -14.31 -34.48 -24.91
N LYS A 476 -14.14 -35.77 -25.28
CA LYS A 476 -15.23 -36.69 -25.51
C LYS A 476 -15.41 -37.60 -24.30
N PHE A 477 -16.56 -37.60 -23.71
CA PHE A 477 -16.91 -38.49 -22.60
C PHE A 477 -17.56 -39.76 -23.15
N VAL A 478 -16.93 -40.92 -22.94
CA VAL A 478 -17.36 -42.20 -23.49
C VAL A 478 -18.64 -42.75 -22.84
N ASN A 479 -19.05 -42.20 -21.71
CA ASN A 479 -20.24 -42.67 -21.01
C ASN A 479 -20.90 -41.52 -20.23
N GLN A 480 -22.20 -41.25 -20.48
CA GLN A 480 -22.96 -40.20 -19.78
C GLN A 480 -22.95 -40.34 -18.26
N LYS A 481 -22.92 -41.55 -17.73
CA LYS A 481 -22.82 -41.80 -16.29
C LYS A 481 -21.53 -41.30 -15.68
N ASP A 482 -20.46 -41.28 -16.43
CA ASP A 482 -19.16 -40.83 -15.95
C ASP A 482 -19.06 -39.32 -15.83
N ARG A 483 -19.91 -38.57 -16.54
CA ARG A 483 -20.07 -37.11 -16.36
C ARG A 483 -20.44 -36.71 -14.94
N PHE A 484 -21.17 -37.60 -14.26
CA PHE A 484 -21.77 -37.31 -12.96
C PHE A 484 -20.85 -37.65 -11.79
N LEU A 485 -19.68 -38.20 -12.06
CA LEU A 485 -18.72 -38.62 -11.03
C LEU A 485 -17.59 -37.64 -10.81
N ILE A 486 -17.52 -36.55 -11.57
CA ILE A 486 -16.51 -35.49 -11.33
C ILE A 486 -17.06 -34.58 -10.23
N THR A 487 -16.92 -35.00 -9.00
CA THR A 487 -17.23 -34.17 -7.84
C THR A 487 -15.94 -33.65 -7.27
N ASP A 488 -15.83 -32.31 -7.10
CA ASP A 488 -14.77 -31.74 -6.28
C ASP A 488 -15.11 -32.06 -4.82
N SER A 489 -14.17 -32.71 -4.15
CA SER A 489 -14.28 -33.01 -2.73
C SER A 489 -14.30 -31.76 -1.83
N ASN A 490 -14.10 -30.59 -2.37
CA ASN A 490 -14.05 -29.31 -1.63
C ASN A 490 -15.32 -28.47 -1.75
N CYS A 491 -16.33 -28.91 -2.50
CA CYS A 491 -17.64 -28.30 -2.40
C CYS A 491 -18.27 -28.61 -1.05
N SER A 492 -18.62 -27.57 -0.30
CA SER A 492 -19.38 -27.77 0.92
C SER A 492 -20.66 -28.56 0.62
N ASN A 493 -20.79 -29.72 1.20
CA ASN A 493 -21.88 -30.69 0.98
C ASN A 493 -23.30 -30.14 1.24
N ASN A 494 -23.45 -28.92 1.74
CA ASN A 494 -24.72 -28.43 2.21
C ASN A 494 -25.69 -27.98 1.12
N ASP A 495 -25.20 -27.59 -0.07
CA ASP A 495 -26.10 -27.18 -1.16
C ASP A 495 -26.48 -28.32 -2.11
N TYR A 496 -25.71 -29.39 -2.10
CA TYR A 496 -25.93 -30.55 -2.99
C TYR A 496 -26.94 -31.56 -2.44
N ASN A 497 -26.98 -31.80 -1.14
CA ASN A 497 -27.82 -32.81 -0.51
C ASN A 497 -29.32 -32.47 -0.50
N ARG A 498 -29.72 -31.25 -0.85
CA ARG A 498 -31.14 -30.86 -0.93
C ARG A 498 -31.85 -31.28 -2.23
N ARG A 499 -31.12 -31.80 -3.22
CA ARG A 499 -31.67 -32.06 -4.55
C ARG A 499 -31.42 -33.45 -5.11
N GLU A 500 -31.28 -34.45 -4.24
CA GLU A 500 -31.07 -35.84 -4.67
C GLU A 500 -32.22 -36.42 -5.58
N ASN A 501 -33.36 -35.75 -5.65
CA ASN A 501 -34.49 -36.19 -6.48
C ASN A 501 -34.62 -35.45 -7.82
N ASP A 502 -33.78 -34.46 -8.11
CA ASP A 502 -33.82 -33.71 -9.38
C ASP A 502 -32.67 -34.17 -10.28
N HIS A 503 -32.94 -35.06 -11.20
CA HIS A 503 -31.93 -35.65 -12.09
C HIS A 503 -31.19 -34.67 -13.03
N TYR A 504 -31.46 -33.38 -12.95
CA TYR A 504 -31.17 -32.45 -14.02
C TYR A 504 -30.34 -31.22 -13.63
N THR A 505 -30.04 -31.04 -12.38
CA THR A 505 -29.23 -29.89 -11.93
C THR A 505 -27.88 -30.32 -11.40
N ARG A 506 -27.04 -30.88 -12.24
CA ARG A 506 -25.67 -31.18 -11.85
C ARG A 506 -24.73 -30.23 -12.57
N LEU A 507 -24.16 -29.32 -11.80
CA LEU A 507 -23.00 -28.54 -12.20
C LEU A 507 -21.80 -29.46 -12.21
N TYR A 508 -21.12 -29.51 -13.34
CA TYR A 508 -19.86 -30.22 -13.46
C TYR A 508 -18.75 -29.20 -13.44
N TYR A 509 -17.74 -29.45 -12.64
CA TYR A 509 -16.51 -28.73 -12.82
C TYR A 509 -15.33 -29.70 -12.76
N ILE A 510 -14.41 -29.44 -13.61
CA ILE A 510 -13.13 -30.07 -13.66
C ILE A 510 -12.17 -29.08 -13.05
N SER A 511 -11.61 -29.43 -11.89
CA SER A 511 -10.53 -28.61 -11.34
C SER A 511 -9.19 -29.20 -11.76
N TYR A 512 -8.30 -28.41 -12.27
CA TYR A 512 -6.94 -28.81 -12.40
C TYR A 512 -6.01 -27.70 -11.88
N THR A 513 -4.85 -28.15 -11.45
CA THR A 513 -3.87 -27.27 -10.84
C THR A 513 -2.75 -27.04 -11.85
N ILE A 514 -2.56 -25.82 -12.28
CA ILE A 514 -1.36 -25.45 -13.03
C ILE A 514 -0.44 -24.74 -12.06
N ASN A 515 0.83 -25.11 -12.05
CA ASN A 515 1.84 -24.23 -11.53
C ASN A 515 2.12 -23.19 -12.61
N ASP A 516 1.93 -21.92 -12.29
CA ASP A 516 2.38 -20.86 -13.16
C ASP A 516 3.92 -20.84 -13.23
N ASP A 517 4.47 -19.94 -14.05
CA ASP A 517 5.92 -19.77 -14.17
C ASP A 517 6.61 -19.35 -12.86
N PHE A 518 5.86 -19.20 -11.77
CA PHE A 518 6.27 -18.75 -10.43
C PHE A 518 6.06 -19.79 -9.33
N GLY A 519 5.65 -21.03 -9.69
CA GLY A 519 5.41 -22.09 -8.71
C GLY A 519 4.08 -21.99 -7.98
N ASN A 520 3.25 -20.98 -8.27
CA ASN A 520 1.92 -20.86 -7.68
C ASN A 520 0.98 -21.91 -8.24
N ILE A 521 0.21 -22.51 -7.35
CA ILE A 521 -0.76 -23.55 -7.72
C ILE A 521 -2.08 -22.87 -8.09
N GLU A 522 -2.40 -22.86 -9.36
CA GLU A 522 -3.70 -22.46 -9.84
C GLU A 522 -4.66 -23.64 -9.95
N LYS A 523 -5.84 -23.49 -9.38
CA LYS A 523 -6.94 -24.41 -9.62
C LYS A 523 -7.87 -23.81 -10.65
N ILE A 524 -7.95 -24.38 -11.81
CA ILE A 524 -8.89 -24.00 -12.86
C ILE A 524 -10.11 -24.86 -12.76
N TYR A 525 -11.26 -24.22 -12.73
CA TYR A 525 -12.56 -24.88 -12.69
C TYR A 525 -13.22 -24.72 -14.04
N ILE A 526 -13.59 -25.81 -14.66
CA ILE A 526 -14.43 -25.84 -15.84
C ILE A 526 -15.84 -26.19 -15.37
N THR A 527 -16.75 -25.22 -15.46
CA THR A 527 -18.16 -25.47 -15.11
C THR A 527 -18.98 -25.60 -16.37
N THR A 528 -19.87 -26.56 -16.41
CA THR A 528 -20.90 -26.68 -17.45
C THR A 528 -22.21 -26.12 -16.92
N GLU A 529 -22.70 -25.03 -17.52
CA GLU A 529 -24.04 -24.51 -17.27
C GLU A 529 -24.90 -24.75 -18.54
N SER A 530 -26.14 -25.15 -18.37
CA SER A 530 -27.07 -25.13 -19.48
C SER A 530 -27.40 -23.70 -19.89
N ALA A 531 -27.45 -23.39 -21.17
CA ALA A 531 -27.70 -22.07 -21.70
C ALA A 531 -29.00 -21.47 -21.13
N GLY A 532 -28.91 -20.23 -20.59
CA GLY A 532 -30.09 -19.53 -20.06
C GLY A 532 -30.55 -19.96 -18.67
N TYR A 533 -29.71 -20.63 -17.92
CA TYR A 533 -30.07 -21.18 -16.61
C TYR A 533 -29.87 -20.15 -15.47
N ASP A 534 -30.98 -19.76 -14.90
CA ASP A 534 -31.06 -19.22 -13.55
C ASP A 534 -31.40 -20.38 -12.62
N ILE A 535 -30.42 -20.90 -11.89
CA ILE A 535 -30.50 -22.08 -11.03
C ILE A 535 -31.70 -22.03 -10.05
N HIS A 536 -32.26 -20.87 -9.86
CA HIS A 536 -33.29 -20.64 -8.86
C HIS A 536 -34.72 -20.58 -9.45
N LYS A 537 -34.94 -20.66 -10.78
CA LYS A 537 -36.23 -20.24 -11.33
C LYS A 537 -36.88 -21.09 -12.39
N LYS A 538 -36.29 -22.15 -12.98
CA LYS A 538 -36.98 -22.92 -14.06
C LYS A 538 -36.79 -24.42 -13.98
N HIS A 539 -37.85 -25.14 -14.37
CA HIS A 539 -37.84 -26.58 -14.60
C HIS A 539 -37.12 -26.95 -15.90
N ILE A 540 -36.39 -28.03 -15.88
CA ILE A 540 -35.50 -28.51 -16.95
C ILE A 540 -36.21 -28.96 -18.21
N SER A 541 -37.50 -29.29 -18.10
CA SER A 541 -38.32 -29.60 -19.27
C SER A 541 -38.41 -28.49 -20.33
N ASP A 542 -37.93 -27.29 -19.99
CA ASP A 542 -38.00 -26.13 -20.87
C ASP A 542 -36.70 -25.88 -21.65
N TYR A 543 -35.69 -26.71 -21.48
CA TYR A 543 -34.39 -26.56 -22.14
C TYR A 543 -34.17 -27.66 -23.17
N SER A 544 -34.21 -27.31 -24.43
CA SER A 544 -33.64 -28.11 -25.49
C SER A 544 -32.12 -27.97 -25.46
N ASP A 545 -31.45 -29.00 -25.15
CA ASP A 545 -30.18 -29.53 -25.63
C ASP A 545 -28.96 -28.61 -25.81
N SER A 546 -28.92 -27.36 -25.31
CA SER A 546 -27.70 -26.54 -25.35
C SER A 546 -27.11 -26.31 -23.96
N ALA A 547 -25.84 -26.66 -23.76
CA ALA A 547 -25.07 -26.36 -22.57
C ALA A 547 -23.98 -25.34 -22.91
N VAL A 548 -23.85 -24.30 -22.11
CA VAL A 548 -22.74 -23.33 -22.21
C VAL A 548 -21.67 -23.75 -21.24
N ILE A 549 -20.47 -23.93 -21.73
CA ILE A 549 -19.31 -24.16 -20.88
C ILE A 549 -18.72 -22.83 -20.57
N HIS A 550 -18.85 -22.44 -19.32
CA HIS A 550 -18.12 -21.30 -18.78
C HIS A 550 -16.85 -21.82 -18.13
N VAL A 551 -15.73 -21.38 -18.62
CA VAL A 551 -14.52 -21.46 -17.83
C VAL A 551 -14.38 -20.15 -17.09
N SER A 552 -14.79 -20.16 -15.85
CA SER A 552 -14.62 -19.02 -14.95
C SER A 552 -13.51 -19.36 -13.98
N TYR A 553 -12.66 -18.44 -13.83
CA TYR A 553 -11.63 -18.43 -12.82
C TYR A 553 -12.05 -17.56 -11.65
N PRO A 554 -11.72 -17.97 -10.40
CA PRO A 554 -12.65 -18.87 -9.72
C PRO A 554 -14.05 -18.32 -9.87
N ASN A 555 -15.04 -19.18 -10.10
CA ASN A 555 -16.41 -18.68 -10.17
C ASN A 555 -16.68 -17.85 -8.90
N PRO A 556 -16.95 -16.53 -9.00
CA PRO A 556 -17.18 -15.69 -7.85
C PRO A 556 -18.32 -16.17 -6.95
N LYS A 557 -19.26 -16.93 -7.49
CA LYS A 557 -20.38 -17.52 -6.74
C LYS A 557 -20.01 -18.73 -5.87
N TRP A 558 -18.85 -19.36 -6.10
CA TRP A 558 -18.52 -20.66 -5.51
C TRP A 558 -17.42 -20.62 -4.47
N ASN A 559 -16.40 -19.76 -4.67
CA ASN A 559 -15.26 -19.57 -3.76
C ASN A 559 -15.01 -18.08 -3.52
N TYR A 560 -16.03 -17.25 -3.61
CA TYR A 560 -15.88 -15.83 -3.36
C TYR A 560 -15.50 -15.59 -1.89
N ASN A 561 -14.23 -15.34 -1.66
CA ASN A 561 -13.76 -14.75 -0.43
C ASN A 561 -13.55 -13.25 -0.66
N PRO A 562 -14.40 -12.38 -0.11
CA PRO A 562 -14.28 -10.92 -0.29
C PRO A 562 -12.91 -10.39 0.16
N ASP A 563 -12.24 -11.07 1.07
CA ASP A 563 -10.96 -10.69 1.61
C ASP A 563 -9.80 -10.96 0.63
N THR A 564 -10.06 -11.64 -0.47
CA THR A 564 -9.10 -11.85 -1.57
C THR A 564 -9.23 -10.81 -2.69
N GLU A 565 -10.29 -10.01 -2.68
CA GLU A 565 -10.54 -9.01 -3.71
C GLU A 565 -9.52 -7.88 -3.69
N MET A 566 -9.50 -7.14 -4.79
CA MET A 566 -8.65 -5.95 -4.94
C MET A 566 -8.94 -4.94 -3.83
N ALA A 567 -7.93 -4.55 -3.10
CA ALA A 567 -8.00 -3.51 -2.08
C ALA A 567 -6.66 -2.77 -1.99
N THR A 568 -6.70 -1.50 -1.63
CA THR A 568 -5.49 -0.68 -1.42
C THR A 568 -5.37 -0.22 0.02
N MET A 569 -4.15 -0.16 0.52
CA MET A 569 -3.80 0.41 1.83
C MET A 569 -3.22 1.81 1.66
N GLY A 570 -3.61 2.72 2.53
CA GLY A 570 -3.07 4.07 2.55
C GLY A 570 -3.19 4.76 1.19
N CYS A 571 -2.08 5.25 0.65
CA CYS A 571 -2.08 6.01 -0.60
C CYS A 571 -2.27 5.15 -1.84
N ARG A 572 -1.62 3.97 -1.92
CA ARG A 572 -1.61 3.11 -3.10
C ARG A 572 -1.05 1.71 -2.88
N THR A 573 -0.69 1.33 -1.66
CA THR A 573 -0.03 0.05 -1.38
C THR A 573 -0.96 -1.12 -1.68
N LEU A 574 -0.44 -2.09 -2.42
CA LEU A 574 -1.11 -3.34 -2.76
C LEU A 574 -0.34 -4.51 -2.17
N ILE A 575 -1.05 -5.57 -1.86
CA ILE A 575 -0.46 -6.86 -1.52
C ILE A 575 -1.01 -7.93 -2.44
N GLY A 576 -0.12 -8.74 -2.98
CA GLY A 576 -0.43 -9.84 -3.88
C GLY A 576 -0.63 -11.17 -3.16
N ASN A 577 -0.37 -12.24 -3.89
CA ASN A 577 -0.36 -13.59 -3.37
C ASN A 577 0.67 -13.74 -2.24
N ASP A 578 0.32 -14.47 -1.20
CA ASP A 578 1.22 -14.80 -0.11
C ASP A 578 1.82 -16.21 -0.31
N VAL A 579 3.13 -16.26 -0.46
CA VAL A 579 3.87 -17.52 -0.63
C VAL A 579 3.91 -18.35 0.67
N ASN A 580 3.52 -17.75 1.80
CA ASN A 580 3.48 -18.39 3.11
C ASN A 580 2.11 -18.95 3.50
N GLY A 581 1.20 -19.12 2.53
CA GLY A 581 0.00 -19.93 2.67
C GLY A 581 -1.33 -19.20 2.83
N MET A 582 -1.36 -17.86 2.88
CA MET A 582 -2.62 -17.10 2.93
C MET A 582 -3.20 -16.77 1.54
N GLY A 583 -2.46 -17.05 0.47
CA GLY A 583 -2.91 -16.72 -0.88
C GLY A 583 -3.22 -15.24 -1.03
N TYR A 584 -4.34 -14.90 -1.65
CA TYR A 584 -4.78 -13.51 -1.84
C TYR A 584 -5.53 -12.90 -0.65
N ASN A 585 -5.70 -13.63 0.46
CA ASN A 585 -6.34 -13.08 1.64
C ASN A 585 -5.62 -11.82 2.13
N LYS A 586 -6.36 -10.75 2.42
CA LYS A 586 -5.83 -9.45 2.85
C LYS A 586 -5.79 -9.30 4.38
N LEU A 587 -6.71 -9.99 5.09
CA LEU A 587 -6.87 -9.80 6.53
C LEU A 587 -5.58 -10.11 7.29
N GLY A 588 -5.16 -9.19 8.11
CA GLY A 588 -3.95 -9.30 8.93
C GLY A 588 -2.65 -9.20 8.14
N ARG A 589 -2.67 -8.85 6.86
CA ARG A 589 -1.48 -8.71 6.01
C ARG A 589 -1.21 -7.26 5.66
N GLY A 590 0.04 -6.95 5.39
CA GLY A 590 0.42 -5.59 5.06
C GLY A 590 1.76 -5.49 4.34
N ASN A 591 2.25 -4.27 4.20
CA ASN A 591 3.60 -4.00 3.73
C ASN A 591 4.53 -3.84 4.93
N VAL A 592 5.65 -4.55 4.93
CA VAL A 592 6.63 -4.48 6.01
C VAL A 592 7.46 -3.22 5.87
N THR A 593 8.13 -3.04 4.74
CA THR A 593 8.97 -1.87 4.49
C THR A 593 9.23 -1.66 2.98
N PRO A 594 9.41 -0.40 2.54
CA PRO A 594 9.86 -0.07 1.19
C PRO A 594 11.26 0.55 1.17
N VAL A 595 12.01 0.29 0.10
CA VAL A 595 13.22 1.02 -0.29
C VAL A 595 13.07 1.51 -1.72
N THR A 596 13.47 2.74 -2.01
CA THR A 596 13.26 3.37 -3.33
C THR A 596 14.58 3.67 -4.03
N ILE A 597 14.68 3.23 -5.28
CA ILE A 597 15.82 3.49 -6.17
C ILE A 597 15.60 4.82 -6.89
N ASN A 598 16.62 5.67 -6.90
CA ASN A 598 16.63 6.94 -7.63
C ASN A 598 17.07 6.71 -9.08
N LEU A 599 16.15 6.38 -9.96
CA LEU A 599 16.43 6.12 -11.38
C LEU A 599 17.13 7.31 -12.10
N PRO A 600 16.73 8.58 -11.87
CA PRO A 600 17.44 9.74 -12.43
C PRO A 600 18.94 9.79 -12.10
N TYR A 601 19.34 9.34 -10.91
CA TYR A 601 20.77 9.31 -10.55
C TYR A 601 21.57 8.44 -11.52
N ILE A 602 21.08 7.20 -11.73
CA ILE A 602 21.71 6.25 -12.66
C ILE A 602 21.63 6.81 -14.09
N GLY A 603 20.47 7.39 -14.46
CA GLY A 603 20.28 8.00 -15.77
C GLY A 603 21.24 9.15 -16.06
N ILE A 604 21.64 9.95 -15.06
CA ILE A 604 22.62 11.04 -15.22
C ILE A 604 24.03 10.46 -15.45
N GLU A 605 24.42 9.43 -14.71
CA GLU A 605 25.76 8.83 -14.80
C GLU A 605 25.98 8.11 -16.15
N HIS A 606 24.93 7.56 -16.76
CA HIS A 606 25.02 6.76 -18.01
C HIS A 606 24.39 7.42 -19.24
N GLY A 607 23.72 8.55 -19.06
CA GLY A 607 23.02 9.26 -20.12
C GLY A 607 23.85 10.29 -20.88
N ILE A 608 23.16 10.98 -21.78
CA ILE A 608 23.72 12.04 -22.61
C ILE A 608 23.57 13.44 -21.99
N CYS A 609 22.83 13.57 -20.88
CA CYS A 609 22.42 14.86 -20.32
C CYS A 609 23.58 15.75 -19.81
N LEU A 610 24.74 15.17 -19.50
CA LEU A 610 25.95 15.91 -19.12
C LEU A 610 26.80 16.35 -20.31
N GLY A 611 26.47 15.91 -21.51
CA GLY A 611 27.25 16.21 -22.72
C GLY A 611 28.61 15.48 -22.80
N GLU A 612 28.83 14.49 -21.94
CA GLU A 612 30.04 13.66 -21.92
C GLU A 612 29.97 12.48 -22.89
N ARG A 613 28.75 12.15 -23.37
CA ARG A 613 28.44 11.06 -24.29
C ARG A 613 27.51 11.53 -25.38
N ASP A 614 27.70 11.01 -26.60
CA ASP A 614 26.78 11.21 -27.73
C ASP A 614 25.64 10.18 -27.77
N THR A 615 25.87 9.03 -27.17
CA THR A 615 24.87 7.94 -27.03
C THR A 615 24.81 7.42 -25.62
N PRO A 616 23.61 7.03 -25.13
CA PRO A 616 23.47 6.52 -23.80
C PRO A 616 24.16 5.16 -23.62
N ASP A 617 24.74 4.93 -22.45
CA ASP A 617 25.30 3.66 -22.00
C ASP A 617 24.22 2.83 -21.30
N GLU A 618 23.42 2.11 -22.08
CA GLU A 618 22.36 1.26 -21.52
C GLU A 618 22.92 0.09 -20.70
N GLU A 619 24.05 -0.48 -21.08
CA GLU A 619 24.66 -1.60 -20.37
C GLU A 619 25.13 -1.16 -18.96
N GLY A 620 25.83 -0.03 -18.89
CA GLY A 620 26.20 0.57 -17.60
C GLY A 620 25.00 0.90 -16.75
N PHE A 621 23.95 1.48 -17.33
CA PHE A 621 22.70 1.77 -16.61
C PHE A 621 22.10 0.52 -15.94
N PHE A 622 21.94 -0.58 -16.71
CA PHE A 622 21.36 -1.81 -16.15
C PHE A 622 22.29 -2.52 -15.17
N LYS A 623 23.60 -2.40 -15.32
CA LYS A 623 24.57 -2.90 -14.34
C LYS A 623 24.41 -2.18 -13.01
N ASP A 624 24.33 -0.85 -13.01
CA ASP A 624 24.16 -0.06 -11.80
C ASP A 624 22.74 -0.19 -11.20
N LEU A 625 21.71 -0.32 -12.04
CA LEU A 625 20.37 -0.64 -11.58
C LEU A 625 20.34 -1.97 -10.81
N ASN A 626 20.98 -3.00 -11.34
CA ASN A 626 21.06 -4.31 -10.67
C ASN A 626 21.84 -4.22 -9.35
N HIS A 627 22.93 -3.47 -9.32
CA HIS A 627 23.67 -3.22 -8.07
C HIS A 627 22.81 -2.50 -7.03
N MET A 628 22.06 -1.47 -7.43
CA MET A 628 21.12 -0.79 -6.50
C MET A 628 19.99 -1.71 -6.05
N LEU A 629 19.52 -2.63 -6.89
CA LEU A 629 18.55 -3.66 -6.51
C LEU A 629 19.12 -4.66 -5.51
N ASP A 630 20.41 -5.01 -5.62
CA ASP A 630 21.10 -5.85 -4.63
C ASP A 630 21.17 -5.16 -3.27
N LEU A 631 21.57 -3.88 -3.23
CA LEU A 631 21.62 -3.09 -2.00
C LEU A 631 20.23 -2.90 -1.38
N ALA A 632 19.22 -2.59 -2.21
CA ALA A 632 17.84 -2.43 -1.76
C ALA A 632 17.27 -3.75 -1.21
N THR A 633 17.58 -4.89 -1.85
CA THR A 633 17.18 -6.21 -1.36
C THR A 633 17.83 -6.53 -0.02
N LYS A 634 19.12 -6.25 0.12
CA LYS A 634 19.85 -6.45 1.38
C LYS A 634 19.24 -5.61 2.51
N GLU A 635 18.99 -4.33 2.26
CA GLU A 635 18.36 -3.43 3.23
C GLU A 635 16.98 -3.92 3.68
N LEU A 636 16.14 -4.36 2.73
CA LEU A 636 14.82 -4.89 3.04
C LEU A 636 14.90 -6.14 3.91
N LEU A 637 15.85 -7.02 3.66
CA LEU A 637 16.07 -8.24 4.46
C LEU A 637 16.63 -7.92 5.85
N ASP A 638 17.63 -7.04 5.94
CA ASP A 638 18.24 -6.64 7.21
C ASP A 638 17.20 -5.96 8.12
N ARG A 639 16.38 -5.05 7.57
CA ARG A 639 15.29 -4.41 8.31
C ARG A 639 14.18 -5.40 8.68
N TYR A 640 13.85 -6.35 7.80
CA TYR A 640 12.89 -7.42 8.11
C TYR A 640 13.34 -8.24 9.31
N GLU A 641 14.60 -8.70 9.32
CA GLU A 641 15.15 -9.47 10.44
C GLU A 641 15.20 -8.62 11.73
N TYR A 642 15.53 -7.34 11.61
CA TYR A 642 15.48 -6.41 12.75
C TYR A 642 14.07 -6.28 13.33
N ILE A 643 13.05 -6.09 12.49
CA ILE A 643 11.64 -6.08 12.90
C ILE A 643 11.26 -7.42 13.55
N CYS A 644 11.64 -8.53 12.95
CA CYS A 644 11.36 -9.87 13.47
C CYS A 644 12.05 -10.17 14.83
N SER A 645 13.14 -9.48 15.14
CA SER A 645 13.84 -9.60 16.42
C SER A 645 13.15 -8.85 17.57
N GLN A 646 12.16 -8.02 17.28
CA GLN A 646 11.46 -7.24 18.29
C GLN A 646 10.57 -8.13 19.16
N SER A 647 10.29 -7.62 20.36
CA SER A 647 9.32 -8.27 21.25
C SER A 647 7.89 -8.04 20.76
N ILE A 648 7.04 -9.07 20.82
CA ILE A 648 5.60 -8.95 20.60
C ILE A 648 4.94 -7.86 21.48
N ARG A 649 5.57 -7.51 22.62
CA ARG A 649 5.11 -6.44 23.51
C ARG A 649 5.23 -5.06 22.89
N ALA A 650 6.08 -4.86 21.91
CA ALA A 650 6.22 -3.59 21.19
C ALA A 650 4.91 -3.22 20.45
N GLY A 651 4.28 -4.22 19.81
CA GLY A 651 2.98 -4.10 19.16
C GLY A 651 1.89 -4.90 19.88
N SER A 652 1.76 -4.75 21.19
CA SER A 652 0.90 -5.61 22.02
C SER A 652 -0.55 -5.69 21.53
N PHE A 653 -1.15 -4.58 21.14
CA PHE A 653 -2.51 -4.59 20.60
C PHE A 653 -2.61 -5.50 19.37
N MET A 654 -1.64 -5.39 18.48
CA MET A 654 -1.62 -6.11 17.21
C MET A 654 -1.50 -7.64 17.40
N TYR A 655 -0.59 -8.08 18.26
CA TYR A 655 -0.34 -9.51 18.46
C TYR A 655 -1.34 -10.17 19.42
N TYR A 656 -1.69 -9.54 20.55
CA TYR A 656 -2.59 -10.15 21.54
C TYR A 656 -4.05 -10.18 21.11
N ASN A 657 -4.48 -9.24 20.25
CA ASN A 657 -5.86 -9.20 19.79
C ASN A 657 -6.07 -9.78 18.39
N GLY A 658 -4.99 -10.12 17.68
CA GLY A 658 -5.09 -10.77 16.39
C GLY A 658 -5.47 -9.85 15.23
N THR A 659 -5.01 -8.59 15.26
CA THR A 659 -5.16 -7.70 14.10
C THR A 659 -4.27 -8.08 12.93
N ILE A 660 -3.19 -8.83 13.22
CA ILE A 660 -2.22 -9.32 12.25
C ILE A 660 -2.35 -10.84 12.06
N ALA A 661 -2.03 -11.31 10.86
CA ALA A 661 -2.07 -12.72 10.51
C ALA A 661 -1.16 -13.57 11.41
N ASP A 662 -1.57 -14.82 11.64
CA ASP A 662 -0.81 -15.79 12.46
C ASP A 662 -0.36 -15.24 13.82
N SER A 663 -1.08 -14.25 14.38
CA SER A 663 -0.79 -13.65 15.69
C SER A 663 -0.71 -14.68 16.79
N ASP A 664 -1.59 -15.71 16.77
CA ASP A 664 -1.60 -16.79 17.75
C ASP A 664 -0.28 -17.58 17.71
N LYS A 665 0.32 -17.79 16.52
CA LYS A 665 1.63 -18.39 16.37
C LYS A 665 2.75 -17.46 16.83
N ALA A 666 2.61 -16.16 16.56
CA ALA A 666 3.59 -15.15 16.97
C ALA A 666 3.74 -15.06 18.49
N LEU A 667 2.67 -15.30 19.25
CA LEU A 667 2.71 -15.35 20.72
C LEU A 667 3.66 -16.43 21.25
N PHE A 668 3.84 -17.52 20.51
CA PHE A 668 4.68 -18.66 20.92
C PHE A 668 6.06 -18.67 20.24
N PHE A 669 6.13 -18.27 18.97
CA PHE A 669 7.32 -18.41 18.13
C PHE A 669 7.96 -17.08 17.72
N GLY A 670 7.35 -15.95 18.11
CA GLY A 670 7.89 -14.61 17.84
C GLY A 670 7.29 -13.93 16.60
N VAL A 671 7.67 -12.67 16.43
CA VAL A 671 7.15 -11.73 15.43
C VAL A 671 7.23 -12.25 13.99
N LYS A 672 8.24 -13.07 13.69
CA LYS A 672 8.48 -13.63 12.35
C LYS A 672 7.28 -14.40 11.80
N GLU A 673 6.52 -15.08 12.66
CA GLU A 673 5.35 -15.86 12.25
C GLU A 673 4.25 -15.00 11.58
N SER A 674 4.11 -13.76 12.03
CA SER A 674 3.17 -12.82 11.43
C SER A 674 3.80 -12.05 10.27
N MET A 675 5.03 -11.57 10.42
CA MET A 675 5.68 -10.72 9.43
C MET A 675 6.00 -11.43 8.11
N LYS A 676 6.13 -12.76 8.09
CA LYS A 676 6.35 -13.56 6.86
C LYS A 676 5.22 -13.38 5.82
N HIS A 677 4.01 -13.01 6.26
CA HIS A 677 2.86 -12.78 5.39
C HIS A 677 2.85 -11.37 4.78
N GLY A 678 3.69 -10.47 5.29
CA GLY A 678 3.82 -9.10 4.79
C GLY A 678 4.68 -9.02 3.52
N SER A 679 4.56 -7.91 2.79
CA SER A 679 5.31 -7.68 1.57
C SER A 679 6.51 -6.76 1.78
N GLN A 680 7.60 -7.03 1.05
CA GLN A 680 8.79 -6.19 0.92
C GLN A 680 8.71 -5.43 -0.40
N ALA A 681 8.92 -4.12 -0.39
CA ALA A 681 8.70 -3.32 -1.60
C ALA A 681 10.00 -2.74 -2.19
N LEU A 682 10.35 -3.20 -3.40
CA LEU A 682 11.39 -2.59 -4.24
C LEU A 682 10.79 -1.41 -5.00
N GLY A 683 11.00 -0.22 -4.45
CA GLY A 683 10.46 1.03 -4.96
C GLY A 683 11.35 1.68 -6.02
N TYR A 684 10.74 2.54 -6.82
CA TYR A 684 11.45 3.36 -7.82
C TYR A 684 10.78 4.74 -7.97
N ILE A 685 11.59 5.71 -8.41
CA ILE A 685 11.13 7.09 -8.63
C ILE A 685 11.82 7.69 -9.86
N GLY A 686 11.14 8.64 -10.51
CA GLY A 686 11.73 9.48 -11.55
C GLY A 686 12.00 8.78 -12.88
N LEU A 687 11.19 7.77 -13.27
CA LEU A 687 11.37 7.07 -14.55
C LEU A 687 11.43 8.04 -15.74
N ALA A 688 10.55 9.04 -15.80
CA ALA A 688 10.55 10.04 -16.86
C ALA A 688 11.84 10.86 -16.88
N ASN A 689 12.30 11.30 -15.69
CA ASN A 689 13.56 12.05 -15.57
C ASN A 689 14.77 11.21 -15.96
N ALA A 690 14.80 9.91 -15.60
CA ALA A 690 15.85 8.98 -16.02
C ALA A 690 15.87 8.80 -17.55
N CYS A 691 14.71 8.63 -18.17
CA CYS A 691 14.59 8.56 -19.64
C CYS A 691 15.11 9.83 -20.30
N TYR A 692 14.77 10.99 -19.74
CA TYR A 692 15.26 12.25 -20.30
C TYR A 692 16.80 12.40 -20.12
N ALA A 693 17.33 11.98 -19.00
CA ALA A 693 18.77 11.96 -18.75
C ALA A 693 19.51 11.06 -19.77
N MET A 694 18.93 9.89 -20.06
CA MET A 694 19.50 8.93 -21.01
C MET A 694 19.43 9.37 -22.47
N TYR A 695 18.26 9.90 -22.91
CA TYR A 695 17.96 10.08 -24.33
C TYR A 695 17.58 11.51 -24.73
N GLY A 696 17.46 12.44 -23.81
CA GLY A 696 16.96 13.80 -24.07
C GLY A 696 15.48 13.86 -24.43
N LYS A 697 14.73 12.79 -24.15
CA LYS A 697 13.29 12.67 -24.41
C LYS A 697 12.62 11.88 -23.30
N TYR A 698 11.34 12.16 -23.06
CA TYR A 698 10.52 11.35 -22.17
C TYR A 698 9.98 10.10 -22.91
N PHE A 699 9.60 9.07 -22.15
CA PHE A 699 9.12 7.79 -22.68
C PHE A 699 7.84 7.92 -23.53
N HIS A 700 6.98 8.89 -23.25
CA HIS A 700 5.77 9.13 -24.03
C HIS A 700 6.01 9.84 -25.38
N GLN A 701 7.21 10.36 -25.59
CA GLN A 701 7.57 11.13 -26.79
C GLN A 701 8.28 10.29 -27.86
N ASP A 702 8.79 9.11 -27.49
CA ASP A 702 9.61 8.29 -28.38
C ASP A 702 9.48 6.80 -28.08
N LYS A 703 9.28 5.98 -29.12
CA LYS A 703 9.08 4.52 -28.98
C LYS A 703 10.31 3.79 -28.41
N LYS A 704 11.52 4.19 -28.81
CA LYS A 704 12.75 3.57 -28.29
C LYS A 704 12.88 3.85 -26.79
N VAL A 705 12.59 5.07 -26.38
CA VAL A 705 12.61 5.48 -24.98
C VAL A 705 11.52 4.77 -24.19
N MET A 706 10.35 4.54 -24.77
CA MET A 706 9.30 3.73 -24.18
C MET A 706 9.75 2.29 -23.91
N GLU A 707 10.41 1.65 -24.88
CA GLU A 707 10.91 0.28 -24.69
C GLU A 707 12.00 0.20 -23.62
N PHE A 708 12.89 1.20 -23.57
CA PHE A 708 13.86 1.32 -22.47
C PHE A 708 13.15 1.46 -21.12
N ALA A 709 12.15 2.34 -21.00
CA ALA A 709 11.39 2.53 -19.77
C ALA A 709 10.69 1.24 -19.31
N LYS A 710 10.06 0.51 -20.25
CA LYS A 710 9.46 -0.81 -19.97
C LYS A 710 10.49 -1.80 -19.44
N LYS A 711 11.67 -1.85 -20.07
CA LYS A 711 12.76 -2.74 -19.64
C LYS A 711 13.25 -2.40 -18.24
N VAL A 712 13.33 -1.11 -17.89
CA VAL A 712 13.70 -0.67 -16.51
C VAL A 712 12.71 -1.21 -15.48
N ILE A 713 11.40 -0.98 -15.69
CA ILE A 713 10.39 -1.43 -14.73
C ILE A 713 10.31 -2.97 -14.71
N LYS A 714 10.44 -3.61 -15.86
CA LYS A 714 10.48 -5.07 -15.94
C LYS A 714 11.65 -5.66 -15.15
N THR A 715 12.83 -5.05 -15.20
CA THR A 715 13.99 -5.49 -14.40
C THR A 715 13.70 -5.46 -12.91
N ILE A 716 13.02 -4.41 -12.42
CA ILE A 716 12.62 -4.30 -10.99
C ILE A 716 11.57 -5.36 -10.64
N TYR A 717 10.59 -5.55 -11.52
CA TYR A 717 9.52 -6.53 -11.36
C TYR A 717 10.07 -7.97 -11.34
N ASP A 718 10.95 -8.32 -12.27
CA ASP A 718 11.58 -9.64 -12.33
C ASP A 718 12.45 -9.89 -11.08
N ARG A 719 13.23 -8.89 -10.61
CA ARG A 719 13.99 -8.98 -9.37
C ARG A 719 13.09 -9.24 -8.16
N ALA A 720 11.93 -8.59 -8.08
CA ALA A 720 10.99 -8.85 -6.98
C ALA A 720 10.52 -10.32 -6.98
N LYS A 721 10.26 -10.90 -8.16
CA LYS A 721 9.91 -12.32 -8.28
C LYS A 721 11.06 -13.25 -7.89
N GLU A 722 12.24 -13.01 -8.43
CA GLU A 722 13.45 -13.78 -8.07
C GLU A 722 13.70 -13.74 -6.55
N ASN A 723 13.51 -12.58 -5.92
CA ASN A 723 13.66 -12.45 -4.49
C ASN A 723 12.57 -13.23 -3.72
N THR A 724 11.32 -13.23 -4.23
CA THR A 724 10.24 -14.00 -3.63
C THR A 724 10.56 -15.50 -3.62
N GLU A 725 11.02 -16.03 -4.75
CA GLU A 725 11.43 -17.44 -4.85
C GLU A 725 12.64 -17.76 -3.96
N LYS A 726 13.65 -16.90 -4.02
CA LYS A 726 14.92 -17.12 -3.32
C LYS A 726 14.79 -17.06 -1.81
N TYR A 727 14.01 -16.12 -1.30
CA TYR A 727 13.93 -15.85 0.15
C TYR A 727 12.65 -16.36 0.80
N SER A 728 11.69 -16.87 0.02
CA SER A 728 10.38 -17.32 0.50
C SER A 728 9.64 -16.22 1.28
N LEU A 729 9.79 -14.97 0.84
CA LEU A 729 9.13 -13.78 1.35
C LEU A 729 8.43 -13.05 0.20
N ASN A 730 7.38 -12.31 0.51
CA ASN A 730 6.61 -11.62 -0.52
C ASN A 730 7.32 -10.32 -0.95
N PHE A 731 8.01 -10.31 -2.09
CA PHE A 731 8.57 -9.11 -2.69
C PHE A 731 7.65 -8.54 -3.77
N SER A 732 7.69 -7.24 -3.95
CA SER A 732 6.89 -6.54 -4.95
C SER A 732 7.64 -5.35 -5.55
N ALA A 733 7.38 -5.05 -6.82
CA ALA A 733 7.81 -3.80 -7.45
C ALA A 733 6.84 -2.68 -7.05
N TYR A 734 7.36 -1.54 -6.62
CA TYR A 734 6.56 -0.48 -6.02
C TYR A 734 6.74 0.87 -6.71
N SER A 735 5.67 1.37 -7.27
CA SER A 735 5.60 2.75 -7.75
C SER A 735 5.48 3.67 -6.54
N THR A 736 6.63 4.07 -6.01
CA THR A 736 6.75 4.71 -4.68
C THR A 736 5.85 5.92 -4.51
N PRO A 737 5.05 6.01 -3.43
CA PRO A 737 4.43 7.27 -3.06
C PRO A 737 5.53 8.25 -2.64
N SER A 738 5.68 9.30 -3.42
CA SER A 738 6.82 10.20 -3.29
C SER A 738 6.51 11.39 -2.40
N GLU A 739 6.29 11.16 -1.14
CA GLU A 739 5.97 12.16 -0.13
C GLU A 739 6.98 13.31 -0.09
N SER A 740 7.99 13.20 0.76
CA SER A 740 9.16 14.09 0.75
C SER A 740 10.28 13.58 -0.15
N THR A 741 10.20 12.34 -0.61
CA THR A 741 11.25 11.65 -1.38
C THR A 741 11.59 12.36 -2.68
N CYS A 742 10.57 12.82 -3.44
CA CYS A 742 10.79 13.60 -4.67
C CYS A 742 11.62 14.85 -4.43
N PHE A 743 11.33 15.58 -3.36
CA PHE A 743 12.06 16.80 -3.00
C PHE A 743 13.47 16.48 -2.50
N THR A 744 13.60 15.51 -1.60
CA THR A 744 14.88 15.13 -1.00
C THR A 744 15.86 14.64 -2.05
N LEU A 745 15.42 13.76 -2.94
CA LEU A 745 16.28 13.22 -4.00
C LEU A 745 16.61 14.26 -5.07
N ALA A 746 15.67 15.12 -5.46
CA ALA A 746 15.93 16.24 -6.36
C ALA A 746 17.01 17.16 -5.77
N THR A 747 16.92 17.48 -4.49
CA THR A 747 17.91 18.34 -3.78
C THR A 747 19.30 17.68 -3.76
N LYS A 748 19.37 16.36 -3.52
CA LYS A 748 20.66 15.62 -3.53
C LYS A 748 21.27 15.60 -4.94
N LEU A 749 20.48 15.35 -5.98
CA LEU A 749 20.94 15.40 -7.38
C LEU A 749 21.44 16.78 -7.75
N GLN A 750 20.71 17.85 -7.43
CA GLN A 750 21.13 19.22 -7.70
C GLN A 750 22.42 19.58 -6.98
N LYS A 751 22.62 19.09 -5.75
CA LYS A 751 23.84 19.31 -5.00
C LYS A 751 25.05 18.63 -5.63
N LYS A 752 24.87 17.42 -6.21
CA LYS A 752 25.97 16.63 -6.80
C LYS A 752 26.24 17.02 -8.26
N PHE A 753 25.22 17.15 -9.07
CA PHE A 753 25.34 17.31 -10.53
C PHE A 753 24.96 18.70 -11.04
N GLY A 754 24.47 19.58 -10.16
CA GLY A 754 23.86 20.84 -10.58
C GLY A 754 22.44 20.68 -11.10
N LYS A 755 21.84 21.76 -11.58
CA LYS A 755 20.51 21.75 -12.19
C LYS A 755 20.59 21.34 -13.65
N ILE A 756 20.08 20.18 -13.97
CA ILE A 756 20.02 19.62 -15.33
C ILE A 756 18.58 19.74 -15.82
N LYS A 757 18.40 20.49 -16.93
CA LYS A 757 17.07 20.77 -17.50
C LYS A 757 16.28 19.49 -17.77
N ASN A 758 15.03 19.46 -17.34
CA ASN A 758 14.07 18.36 -17.47
C ASN A 758 14.48 17.05 -16.74
N VAL A 759 15.62 17.04 -16.05
CA VAL A 759 16.09 15.90 -15.25
C VAL A 759 15.94 16.21 -13.77
N CYS A 760 16.62 17.27 -13.28
CA CYS A 760 16.59 17.68 -11.87
C CYS A 760 16.65 19.20 -11.69
N ASP A 761 16.11 19.99 -12.60
CA ASP A 761 16.05 21.46 -12.53
C ASP A 761 14.95 21.99 -11.62
N ARG A 762 13.91 21.17 -11.32
CA ARG A 762 12.81 21.51 -10.43
C ARG A 762 13.09 21.08 -8.99
N ASP A 763 12.30 21.63 -8.04
CA ASP A 763 12.40 21.27 -6.63
C ASP A 763 11.85 19.85 -6.31
N TYR A 764 11.46 19.07 -7.34
CA TYR A 764 10.96 17.72 -7.21
C TYR A 764 11.33 16.85 -8.44
N LEU A 765 11.38 15.54 -8.26
CA LEU A 765 11.43 14.56 -9.32
C LEU A 765 10.01 14.12 -9.70
N THR A 766 9.82 13.71 -10.94
CA THR A 766 8.55 13.11 -11.37
C THR A 766 8.25 11.87 -10.54
N ASN A 767 7.01 11.76 -10.09
CA ASN A 767 6.56 10.64 -9.27
C ASN A 767 6.62 9.34 -10.08
N SER A 768 7.31 8.36 -9.54
CA SER A 768 7.34 6.96 -10.02
C SER A 768 7.44 6.78 -11.53
N CYS A 769 6.40 6.23 -12.17
CA CYS A 769 6.30 5.96 -13.61
C CYS A 769 5.38 6.93 -14.37
N HIS A 770 5.05 8.06 -13.75
CA HIS A 770 4.10 9.00 -14.36
C HIS A 770 4.74 9.83 -15.46
N VAL A 771 3.89 10.28 -16.38
CA VAL A 771 4.21 11.40 -17.25
C VAL A 771 4.39 12.64 -16.38
N PRO A 772 5.42 13.48 -16.61
CA PRO A 772 5.63 14.68 -15.81
C PRO A 772 4.39 15.57 -15.78
N VAL A 773 4.06 16.11 -14.61
CA VAL A 773 2.81 16.86 -14.37
C VAL A 773 2.71 18.16 -15.19
N TYR A 774 3.82 18.64 -15.72
CA TYR A 774 3.93 19.83 -16.58
C TYR A 774 3.86 19.52 -18.07
N GLU A 775 3.76 18.25 -18.47
CA GLU A 775 3.60 17.82 -19.86
C GLU A 775 2.14 17.92 -20.29
N ASN A 776 1.93 18.49 -21.48
CA ASN A 776 0.58 18.54 -22.05
C ASN A 776 0.27 17.23 -22.76
N ILE A 777 -0.58 16.42 -22.15
CA ILE A 777 -0.98 15.11 -22.65
C ILE A 777 -2.49 14.92 -22.49
N SER A 778 -3.14 14.22 -23.43
CA SER A 778 -4.55 13.88 -23.29
C SER A 778 -4.78 12.86 -22.17
N ILE A 779 -5.99 12.85 -21.59
CA ILE A 779 -6.40 11.86 -20.59
C ILE A 779 -6.19 10.44 -21.12
N ARG A 780 -6.62 10.21 -22.36
CA ARG A 780 -6.53 8.91 -23.00
C ARG A 780 -5.07 8.48 -23.17
N ASP A 781 -4.25 9.34 -23.76
CA ASP A 781 -2.85 9.01 -24.01
C ASP A 781 -2.06 8.78 -22.71
N LYS A 782 -2.36 9.56 -21.67
CA LYS A 782 -1.76 9.38 -20.34
C LYS A 782 -2.10 8.00 -19.75
N ILE A 783 -3.37 7.60 -19.78
CA ILE A 783 -3.80 6.28 -19.27
C ILE A 783 -3.12 5.16 -20.07
N GLU A 784 -3.12 5.26 -21.41
CA GLU A 784 -2.47 4.26 -22.28
C GLU A 784 -0.97 4.16 -22.05
N VAL A 785 -0.29 5.30 -21.93
CA VAL A 785 1.16 5.36 -21.69
C VAL A 785 1.51 4.75 -20.32
N GLU A 786 0.85 5.20 -19.26
CA GLU A 786 1.15 4.74 -17.89
C GLU A 786 0.75 3.28 -17.67
N SER A 787 -0.27 2.77 -18.37
CA SER A 787 -0.70 1.38 -18.29
C SER A 787 0.39 0.38 -18.68
N ASN A 788 1.43 0.81 -19.42
CA ASN A 788 2.57 -0.03 -19.74
C ASN A 788 3.42 -0.40 -18.51
N PHE A 789 3.33 0.37 -17.43
CA PHE A 789 4.15 0.20 -16.23
C PHE A 789 3.34 -0.25 -15.02
N THR A 790 2.09 0.20 -14.92
CA THR A 790 1.29 0.03 -13.71
C THR A 790 0.96 -1.42 -13.37
N TRP A 791 0.84 -2.27 -14.39
CA TRP A 791 0.57 -3.69 -14.18
C TRP A 791 1.77 -4.45 -13.58
N MET A 792 2.99 -3.98 -13.80
CA MET A 792 4.22 -4.53 -13.21
C MET A 792 4.48 -3.99 -11.80
N SER A 793 3.78 -2.93 -11.38
CA SER A 793 3.96 -2.32 -10.06
C SER A 793 3.09 -3.02 -9.02
N THR A 794 3.40 -4.28 -8.73
CA THR A 794 2.59 -5.19 -7.89
C THR A 794 2.50 -4.75 -6.43
N GLY A 795 3.44 -3.96 -5.94
CA GLY A 795 3.40 -3.35 -4.61
C GLY A 795 2.50 -2.11 -4.52
N GLY A 796 2.02 -1.62 -5.67
CA GLY A 796 1.07 -0.52 -5.76
C GLY A 796 1.48 0.58 -6.73
N CYS A 797 0.48 1.10 -7.41
CA CYS A 797 0.58 2.24 -8.31
C CYS A 797 -0.78 2.94 -8.39
N ILE A 798 -0.77 4.25 -8.60
CA ILE A 798 -2.00 5.02 -8.82
C ILE A 798 -1.80 5.94 -10.03
N THR A 799 -2.77 5.97 -10.94
CA THR A 799 -2.78 6.92 -12.06
C THR A 799 -3.65 8.12 -11.73
N TYR A 800 -3.11 9.32 -11.94
CA TYR A 800 -3.80 10.58 -11.68
C TYR A 800 -4.17 11.30 -12.96
N ILE A 801 -5.40 11.87 -12.98
CA ILE A 801 -5.83 12.81 -13.99
C ILE A 801 -6.10 14.17 -13.35
N GLU A 802 -5.49 15.21 -13.91
CA GLU A 802 -5.67 16.59 -13.45
C GLU A 802 -6.76 17.27 -14.27
N LEU A 803 -7.86 17.68 -13.64
CA LEU A 803 -8.98 18.36 -14.28
C LEU A 803 -9.18 19.78 -13.70
N ASN A 804 -9.98 20.59 -14.37
CA ASN A 804 -10.45 21.85 -13.82
C ASN A 804 -11.65 21.62 -12.88
N SER A 805 -12.03 22.63 -12.12
CA SER A 805 -13.18 22.59 -11.23
C SER A 805 -14.54 22.42 -11.94
N GLY A 806 -14.60 22.64 -13.25
CA GLY A 806 -15.80 22.41 -14.06
C GLY A 806 -16.30 20.96 -14.05
N VAL A 807 -15.44 20.01 -13.63
CA VAL A 807 -15.78 18.60 -13.45
C VAL A 807 -16.95 18.41 -12.46
N ILE A 808 -17.06 19.27 -11.46
CA ILE A 808 -18.14 19.25 -10.45
C ILE A 808 -19.53 19.27 -11.10
N ASN A 809 -19.66 19.93 -12.23
CA ASN A 809 -20.94 20.11 -12.94
C ASN A 809 -21.17 19.05 -14.03
N ASN A 810 -20.23 18.14 -14.26
CA ASN A 810 -20.33 17.14 -15.33
C ASN A 810 -20.01 15.70 -14.88
N PRO A 811 -20.85 15.09 -14.01
CA PRO A 811 -20.63 13.75 -13.52
C PRO A 811 -20.63 12.69 -14.63
N ARG A 812 -21.32 12.93 -15.77
CA ARG A 812 -21.30 12.00 -16.92
C ARG A 812 -19.95 11.96 -17.61
N ALA A 813 -19.25 13.08 -17.71
CA ALA A 813 -17.89 13.10 -18.26
C ALA A 813 -16.94 12.37 -17.32
N VAL A 814 -17.07 12.59 -16.02
CA VAL A 814 -16.29 11.88 -14.98
C VAL A 814 -16.52 10.38 -15.07
N GLU A 815 -17.76 9.93 -15.20
CA GLU A 815 -18.10 8.51 -15.36
C GLU A 815 -17.41 7.90 -16.59
N LYS A 816 -17.40 8.61 -17.73
CA LYS A 816 -16.73 8.15 -18.94
C LYS A 816 -15.22 7.98 -18.73
N ILE A 817 -14.59 8.93 -18.04
CA ILE A 817 -13.15 8.86 -17.72
C ILE A 817 -12.87 7.66 -16.81
N ILE A 818 -13.67 7.49 -15.75
CA ILE A 818 -13.53 6.38 -14.81
C ILE A 818 -13.73 5.03 -15.55
N ASN A 819 -14.77 4.93 -16.36
CA ASN A 819 -15.04 3.72 -17.13
C ASN A 819 -13.88 3.40 -18.10
N TYR A 820 -13.32 4.41 -18.75
CA TYR A 820 -12.18 4.22 -19.63
C TYR A 820 -10.96 3.69 -18.86
N ALA A 821 -10.64 4.28 -17.71
CA ALA A 821 -9.54 3.84 -16.88
C ALA A 821 -9.76 2.43 -16.29
N MET A 822 -10.97 2.15 -15.79
CA MET A 822 -11.30 0.87 -15.14
C MET A 822 -11.49 -0.28 -16.13
N ASN A 823 -11.82 0.00 -17.38
CA ASN A 823 -11.84 -1.01 -18.44
C ASN A 823 -10.44 -1.44 -18.89
N ASN A 824 -9.41 -0.64 -18.59
CA ASN A 824 -8.02 -1.01 -18.79
C ASN A 824 -7.54 -1.85 -17.58
N GLU A 825 -7.53 -3.17 -17.75
CA GLU A 825 -7.14 -4.13 -16.70
C GLU A 825 -5.68 -3.98 -16.23
N ARG A 826 -4.88 -3.14 -16.90
CA ARG A 826 -3.50 -2.81 -16.49
C ARG A 826 -3.44 -1.67 -15.47
N ILE A 827 -4.52 -0.89 -15.30
CA ILE A 827 -4.59 0.19 -14.32
C ILE A 827 -5.15 -0.36 -13.00
N PRO A 828 -4.36 -0.43 -11.92
CA PRO A 828 -4.83 -0.96 -10.64
C PRO A 828 -5.68 0.03 -9.85
N TYR A 829 -5.30 1.31 -9.87
CA TYR A 829 -5.85 2.33 -9.01
C TYR A 829 -5.81 3.68 -9.70
N PHE A 830 -6.88 4.43 -9.54
CA PHE A 830 -7.12 5.63 -10.31
C PHE A 830 -7.73 6.76 -9.45
N ALA A 831 -7.26 7.98 -9.67
CA ALA A 831 -7.81 9.14 -9.00
C ALA A 831 -7.91 10.34 -9.94
N ILE A 832 -8.91 11.17 -9.70
CA ILE A 832 -9.10 12.43 -10.39
C ILE A 832 -8.79 13.57 -9.42
N ASN A 833 -7.93 14.47 -9.83
CA ASN A 833 -7.56 15.68 -9.10
C ASN A 833 -8.21 16.91 -9.73
N PHE A 834 -8.74 17.80 -8.90
CA PHE A 834 -9.19 19.12 -9.28
C PHE A 834 -9.12 20.05 -8.06
N PRO A 835 -9.00 21.36 -8.26
CA PRO A 835 -8.97 22.31 -7.16
C PRO A 835 -10.31 22.35 -6.40
N ILE A 836 -10.24 22.27 -5.06
CA ILE A 836 -11.37 22.59 -4.19
C ILE A 836 -10.88 23.63 -3.19
N ASP A 837 -11.27 24.89 -3.43
CA ASP A 837 -10.98 25.98 -2.53
C ASP A 837 -12.25 26.31 -1.73
N THR A 838 -12.08 26.66 -0.47
CA THR A 838 -13.19 27.02 0.41
C THR A 838 -12.88 28.31 1.15
N CYS A 839 -13.77 29.29 1.02
CA CYS A 839 -13.67 30.53 1.78
C CYS A 839 -14.05 30.27 3.24
N ASN A 840 -13.16 30.60 4.17
CA ASN A 840 -13.44 30.46 5.60
C ASN A 840 -14.50 31.45 6.11
N HIS A 841 -14.69 32.60 5.43
CA HIS A 841 -15.61 33.61 5.84
C HIS A 841 -17.07 33.28 5.46
N CYS A 842 -17.34 32.94 4.18
CA CYS A 842 -18.70 32.74 3.70
C CYS A 842 -19.05 31.30 3.32
N GLY A 843 -18.08 30.36 3.36
CA GLY A 843 -18.30 28.96 3.00
C GLY A 843 -18.39 28.68 1.50
N PHE A 844 -18.14 29.67 0.62
CA PHE A 844 -18.09 29.43 -0.82
C PHE A 844 -17.07 28.34 -1.15
N SER A 845 -17.44 27.37 -1.99
CA SER A 845 -16.57 26.27 -2.41
C SER A 845 -16.48 26.23 -3.92
N GLY A 846 -15.25 26.16 -4.46
CA GLY A 846 -14.97 26.13 -5.88
C GLY A 846 -13.51 26.43 -6.16
N GLU A 847 -13.16 26.81 -7.38
CA GLU A 847 -11.83 27.33 -7.71
C GLU A 847 -11.80 28.83 -7.40
N ILE A 848 -10.89 29.24 -6.51
CA ILE A 848 -10.75 30.64 -6.07
C ILE A 848 -9.34 31.08 -6.43
N GLU A 849 -9.19 32.13 -7.21
CA GLU A 849 -7.88 32.68 -7.57
C GLU A 849 -7.23 33.38 -6.36
N GLU A 850 -7.43 34.66 -6.15
CA GLU A 850 -6.88 35.40 -5.02
C GLU A 850 -7.91 35.60 -3.92
N ASN A 851 -9.07 36.14 -4.28
CA ASN A 851 -10.15 36.49 -3.35
C ASN A 851 -11.43 35.72 -3.63
N CYS A 852 -12.21 35.50 -2.60
CA CYS A 852 -13.51 34.84 -2.71
C CYS A 852 -14.46 35.60 -3.64
N PRO A 853 -15.00 34.98 -4.69
CA PRO A 853 -15.90 35.63 -5.62
C PRO A 853 -17.25 36.05 -5.00
N ALA A 854 -17.60 35.43 -3.85
CA ALA A 854 -18.88 35.71 -3.17
C ALA A 854 -18.77 36.81 -2.13
N CYS A 855 -17.64 36.94 -1.40
CA CYS A 855 -17.52 37.92 -0.30
C CYS A 855 -16.24 38.75 -0.32
N GLY A 856 -15.33 38.54 -1.26
CA GLY A 856 -14.07 39.29 -1.38
C GLY A 856 -12.96 38.92 -0.37
N SER A 857 -13.21 37.97 0.53
CA SER A 857 -12.22 37.55 1.53
C SER A 857 -11.03 36.83 0.88
N ASP A 858 -9.83 37.04 1.40
CA ASP A 858 -8.58 36.38 1.06
C ASP A 858 -8.28 35.15 1.95
N ASP A 859 -9.09 34.94 2.98
CA ASP A 859 -8.98 33.81 3.88
C ASP A 859 -9.55 32.54 3.22
N ILE A 860 -8.72 31.88 2.40
CA ILE A 860 -9.09 30.73 1.57
C ILE A 860 -8.30 29.49 1.99
N LYS A 861 -9.02 28.41 2.27
CA LYS A 861 -8.47 27.05 2.35
C LYS A 861 -8.36 26.49 0.95
N ARG A 862 -7.17 25.99 0.59
CA ARG A 862 -6.87 25.47 -0.74
C ARG A 862 -6.56 23.98 -0.67
N LEU A 863 -7.61 23.18 -0.75
CA LEU A 863 -7.48 21.72 -0.72
C LEU A 863 -6.86 21.22 -2.04
N ARG A 864 -5.77 20.50 -1.92
CA ARG A 864 -5.08 19.86 -3.04
C ARG A 864 -4.63 18.46 -2.65
N ARG A 865 -4.59 17.57 -3.65
CA ARG A 865 -3.98 16.26 -3.51
C ARG A 865 -2.61 16.26 -4.18
N VAL A 866 -1.62 15.73 -3.49
CA VAL A 866 -0.29 15.44 -4.06
C VAL A 866 0.08 14.01 -3.70
N THR A 867 0.35 13.20 -4.70
CA THR A 867 0.83 11.81 -4.56
C THR A 867 -0.01 10.85 -3.70
N GLY A 868 -1.27 11.14 -3.45
CA GLY A 868 -2.16 10.35 -2.58
C GLY A 868 -2.49 11.04 -1.26
N TYR A 869 -1.74 12.07 -0.90
CA TYR A 869 -2.04 12.91 0.27
C TYR A 869 -2.96 14.05 -0.09
N ILE A 870 -3.99 14.24 0.74
CA ILE A 870 -4.84 15.43 0.68
C ILE A 870 -4.56 16.25 1.93
N THR A 871 -4.45 17.56 1.75
CA THR A 871 -4.40 18.50 2.87
C THR A 871 -5.46 19.56 2.68
N THR A 872 -5.97 20.06 3.78
CA THR A 872 -6.93 21.18 3.79
C THR A 872 -6.32 22.48 3.26
N ASP A 873 -4.99 22.60 3.29
CA ASP A 873 -4.24 23.70 2.73
C ASP A 873 -2.90 23.21 2.19
N TYR A 874 -2.71 23.26 0.86
CA TYR A 874 -1.49 22.78 0.21
C TYR A 874 -0.23 23.58 0.58
N ARG A 875 -0.38 24.77 1.13
CA ARG A 875 0.74 25.59 1.66
C ARG A 875 1.43 24.94 2.87
N LYS A 876 0.78 23.94 3.49
CA LYS A 876 1.37 23.10 4.54
C LYS A 876 2.32 22.03 4.01
N PHE A 877 2.33 21.78 2.71
CA PHE A 877 3.26 20.83 2.10
C PHE A 877 4.70 21.38 2.08
N ASN A 878 5.66 20.47 1.89
CA ASN A 878 7.04 20.86 1.63
C ASN A 878 7.18 21.61 0.28
N LYS A 879 8.33 22.28 0.10
CA LYS A 879 8.61 23.10 -1.09
C LYS A 879 8.44 22.33 -2.41
N GLY A 880 8.88 21.06 -2.47
CA GLY A 880 8.77 20.25 -3.67
C GLY A 880 7.32 19.95 -4.05
N LYS A 881 6.46 19.61 -3.09
CA LYS A 881 5.04 19.38 -3.33
C LYS A 881 4.28 20.65 -3.73
N ILE A 882 4.63 21.79 -3.14
CA ILE A 882 4.08 23.08 -3.54
C ILE A 882 4.48 23.39 -4.99
N SER A 883 5.75 23.21 -5.34
CA SER A 883 6.26 23.41 -6.71
C SER A 883 5.57 22.48 -7.70
N GLU A 884 5.44 21.18 -7.37
CA GLU A 884 4.71 20.21 -8.19
C GLU A 884 3.25 20.62 -8.42
N THR A 885 2.57 21.09 -7.38
CA THR A 885 1.17 21.53 -7.49
C THR A 885 1.03 22.73 -8.42
N ASN A 886 1.98 23.66 -8.37
CA ASN A 886 1.96 24.86 -9.20
C ASN A 886 2.31 24.59 -10.67
N ASP A 887 3.13 23.55 -10.93
CA ASP A 887 3.57 23.16 -12.27
C ASP A 887 2.52 22.31 -13.03
N ARG A 888 1.46 21.85 -12.35
CA ARG A 888 0.47 20.95 -12.94
C ARG A 888 -0.29 21.56 -14.11
N VAL A 889 -0.31 20.83 -15.21
CA VAL A 889 -1.12 21.13 -16.38
C VAL A 889 -2.40 20.29 -16.34
N LYS A 890 -3.54 20.92 -16.69
CA LYS A 890 -4.82 20.22 -16.75
C LYS A 890 -4.89 19.38 -18.03
N HIS A 891 -5.29 18.12 -17.88
CA HIS A 891 -5.40 17.22 -19.02
C HIS A 891 -6.66 17.50 -19.84
N THR A 892 -6.56 17.40 -21.15
CA THR A 892 -7.67 17.51 -22.09
C THR A 892 -8.25 16.12 -22.42
N LEU A 893 -9.51 16.08 -22.89
CA LEU A 893 -10.17 14.85 -23.34
C LEU A 893 -9.54 14.29 -24.60
#